data_f36947be23e5c3c306ead1c78ce0d951
#
_entry.id   f36947be23e5c3c306ead1c78ce0d951
#
_cell.length_a   1.000
_cell.length_b   1.000
_cell.length_c   1.000
_cell.angle_alpha   90.00
_cell.angle_beta   90.00
_cell.angle_gamma   90.00
#
_symmetry.space_group_name_H-M   'P 1'
#
loop_
_entity.id
_entity.type
_entity.pdbx_description
1 polymer ?
#
loop_
_entity_poly.entity_id
_entity_poly.type
_entity_poly.pdbx_seq_one_letter_code
_entity_poly.pdbx_strand_id
1 'polypeptide(L)'
;MLEMAVAALPPGKEVKAKLGRDDWLMRGFIAVIALYLIVALALPLYAMLSKAFSTYQFDLTQYEFQVSDEDGNFDGTIFSAAELNTETGAFSSEDLIAGSGDRLAVTGFFPDFSFRSPVIYKVRGTSNSVTFLAGSERLTGTEWREFDSNAFRKVVMRPAASTGLGNFTRYFSTPALVRSIQNSLVISIISTVITVSLAFGFAYSLNRSCMRFKGLFRLIAMAPILVPSLLPGIALVYLFGNQGILKAVMMGESIYGPYGIIAGSIFFTFPHAMLIITTALAISDARLYEAATSLRASRWKTFWTVTIPGARYGLISAAFVVFNLVITDFGLPKVIGGQFNVLAVDIYKQVIGQQNFEMGAVVSVVLLVPALIAFSIDRIVQRKQVALLSARSVVYEAKPNKTFDWMCFGYCGIIAFFIIGILGICQYAALIKFWPYDLSLSLNNYAFDLMDGGGWQAYRNSIKLALLTAFFGTVVVFVGAYMVEKTEGFTSGRTAFQFLAMMPMAIPGMVLGLAYIFFFNNPANPLNFIYATMAILVLSTITHFYTVSHLTAATALKQMDNEFESVAASLKQPFYKLFARVSVPVCLPAILDISIYLFVNAMTTVSAVVFLYSSGTALASIAVLNMDDAGDIAPAAAMGMMIFYTNIAARLIHAGISRGVLKRTQSWRAR
;
A
#
# COMPACT_ATOMS: atom_id res chain seq x y z
N MET A 1 -7.02 -19.02 -66.54
CA MET A 1 -5.66 -19.60 -66.58
C MET A 1 -4.69 -18.48 -66.30
N LEU A 2 -4.16 -18.48 -65.11
CA LEU A 2 -2.85 -18.01 -64.63
C LEU A 2 -2.94 -17.76 -63.14
N GLU A 3 -3.15 -18.85 -62.37
CA GLU A 3 -2.74 -18.88 -60.96
C GLU A 3 -1.20 -19.03 -60.95
N MET A 4 -0.50 -17.97 -60.72
CA MET A 4 0.90 -18.04 -60.32
C MET A 4 0.99 -18.46 -58.87
N ALA A 5 1.46 -19.67 -58.65
CA ALA A 5 1.88 -20.18 -57.38
C ALA A 5 2.98 -19.29 -56.80
N VAL A 6 2.65 -18.51 -55.78
CA VAL A 6 3.64 -17.85 -54.90
C VAL A 6 4.24 -18.99 -54.05
N ALA A 7 5.38 -19.50 -54.45
CA ALA A 7 6.19 -20.40 -53.64
C ALA A 7 6.53 -19.69 -52.33
N ALA A 8 6.00 -20.22 -51.21
CA ALA A 8 6.37 -19.77 -49.89
C ALA A 8 7.87 -19.97 -49.72
N LEU A 9 8.60 -18.86 -49.62
CA LEU A 9 9.98 -18.87 -49.18
C LEU A 9 10.08 -19.57 -47.82
N PRO A 10 11.01 -20.51 -47.63
CA PRO A 10 11.20 -21.15 -46.35
C PRO A 10 11.45 -20.06 -45.27
N PRO A 11 10.92 -20.21 -44.04
CA PRO A 11 11.14 -19.23 -43.01
C PRO A 11 12.64 -19.04 -42.83
N GLY A 12 13.15 -17.84 -43.19
CA GLY A 12 14.55 -17.50 -43.05
C GLY A 12 14.97 -17.72 -41.60
N LYS A 13 16.06 -18.46 -41.37
CA LYS A 13 16.71 -18.56 -40.07
C LYS A 13 16.85 -17.15 -39.52
N GLU A 14 16.16 -16.83 -38.43
CA GLU A 14 16.38 -15.56 -37.73
C GLU A 14 17.87 -15.42 -37.46
N VAL A 15 18.51 -14.49 -38.17
CA VAL A 15 19.90 -14.17 -37.93
C VAL A 15 19.96 -13.52 -36.57
N LYS A 16 20.38 -14.27 -35.57
CA LYS A 16 20.61 -13.72 -34.22
C LYS A 16 21.67 -12.63 -34.35
N ALA A 17 21.27 -11.38 -34.19
CA ALA A 17 22.19 -10.25 -34.18
C ALA A 17 23.31 -10.51 -33.16
N LYS A 18 24.56 -10.31 -33.52
CA LYS A 18 25.68 -10.39 -32.59
C LYS A 18 25.49 -9.33 -31.52
N LEU A 19 25.43 -9.76 -30.28
CA LEU A 19 25.30 -8.88 -29.12
C LEU A 19 26.56 -8.01 -28.98
N GLY A 20 26.37 -6.70 -29.02
CA GLY A 20 27.42 -5.73 -28.78
C GLY A 20 27.72 -5.61 -27.26
N ARG A 21 28.80 -4.88 -26.94
CA ARG A 21 29.15 -4.57 -25.55
C ARG A 21 28.05 -3.82 -24.83
N ASP A 22 27.37 -2.91 -25.51
CA ASP A 22 26.28 -2.10 -24.98
C ASP A 22 25.06 -2.95 -24.63
N ASP A 23 24.74 -3.96 -25.43
CA ASP A 23 23.63 -4.89 -25.15
C ASP A 23 23.88 -5.71 -23.89
N TRP A 24 25.12 -6.15 -23.66
CA TRP A 24 25.49 -6.84 -22.43
C TRP A 24 25.40 -5.95 -21.20
N LEU A 25 25.84 -4.69 -21.30
CA LEU A 25 25.71 -3.71 -20.22
C LEU A 25 24.25 -3.42 -19.90
N MET A 26 23.39 -3.21 -20.91
CA MET A 26 21.96 -2.97 -20.71
C MET A 26 21.27 -4.16 -20.05
N ARG A 27 21.59 -5.40 -20.48
CA ARG A 27 21.10 -6.63 -19.84
C ARG A 27 21.59 -6.76 -18.40
N GLY A 28 22.83 -6.38 -18.13
CA GLY A 28 23.38 -6.33 -16.77
C GLY A 28 22.61 -5.36 -15.87
N PHE A 29 22.29 -4.16 -16.36
CA PHE A 29 21.46 -3.20 -15.62
C PHE A 29 20.03 -3.70 -15.39
N ILE A 30 19.41 -4.36 -16.38
CA ILE A 30 18.09 -5.01 -16.19
C ILE A 30 18.19 -6.06 -15.08
N ALA A 31 19.24 -6.89 -15.06
CA ALA A 31 19.44 -7.90 -14.03
C ALA A 31 19.63 -7.29 -12.63
N VAL A 32 20.41 -6.19 -12.52
CA VAL A 32 20.62 -5.49 -11.23
C VAL A 32 19.30 -4.93 -10.67
N ILE A 33 18.49 -4.26 -11.52
CA ILE A 33 17.23 -3.68 -11.06
C ILE A 33 16.18 -4.78 -10.86
N ALA A 34 16.20 -5.87 -11.64
CA ALA A 34 15.38 -7.04 -11.37
C ALA A 34 15.74 -7.68 -10.03
N LEU A 35 17.03 -7.79 -9.71
CA LEU A 35 17.52 -8.26 -8.41
C LEU A 35 17.03 -7.34 -7.27
N TYR A 36 17.07 -6.01 -7.49
CA TYR A 36 16.48 -5.06 -6.55
C TYR A 36 15.00 -5.40 -6.28
N LEU A 37 14.17 -5.58 -7.32
CA LEU A 37 12.75 -5.92 -7.16
C LEU A 37 12.54 -7.31 -6.54
N ILE A 38 13.41 -8.27 -6.83
CA ILE A 38 13.34 -9.60 -6.19
C ILE A 38 13.61 -9.46 -4.69
N VAL A 39 14.67 -8.75 -4.30
CA VAL A 39 15.07 -8.57 -2.89
C VAL A 39 14.10 -7.67 -2.14
N ALA A 40 13.60 -6.60 -2.78
CA ALA A 40 12.71 -5.64 -2.14
C ALA A 40 11.22 -6.04 -2.18
N LEU A 41 10.83 -7.01 -3.02
CA LEU A 41 9.42 -7.38 -3.18
C LEU A 41 9.20 -8.89 -3.09
N ALA A 42 9.82 -9.68 -3.97
CA ALA A 42 9.49 -11.09 -4.11
C ALA A 42 9.92 -11.93 -2.88
N LEU A 43 11.14 -11.73 -2.38
CA LEU A 43 11.64 -12.45 -1.20
C LEU A 43 10.91 -12.09 0.10
N PRO A 44 10.63 -10.80 0.40
CA PRO A 44 9.79 -10.44 1.54
C PRO A 44 8.38 -11.06 1.46
N LEU A 45 7.74 -11.00 0.30
CA LEU A 45 6.42 -11.63 0.11
C LEU A 45 6.48 -13.15 0.30
N TYR A 46 7.50 -13.81 -0.22
CA TYR A 46 7.69 -15.24 0.01
C TYR A 46 7.85 -15.54 1.51
N ALA A 47 8.66 -14.75 2.24
CA ALA A 47 8.84 -14.92 3.68
C ALA A 47 7.50 -14.76 4.45
N MET A 48 6.68 -13.77 4.08
CA MET A 48 5.35 -13.58 4.67
C MET A 48 4.40 -14.74 4.31
N LEU A 49 4.35 -15.13 3.04
CA LEU A 49 3.50 -16.24 2.59
C LEU A 49 3.87 -17.53 3.31
N SER A 50 5.16 -17.84 3.43
CA SER A 50 5.60 -19.04 4.16
C SER A 50 5.14 -19.04 5.61
N LYS A 51 5.15 -17.87 6.27
CA LYS A 51 4.65 -17.72 7.65
C LYS A 51 3.14 -17.91 7.78
N ALA A 52 2.35 -17.51 6.81
CA ALA A 52 0.91 -17.77 6.82
C ALA A 52 0.57 -19.28 6.84
N PHE A 53 1.42 -20.10 6.23
CA PHE A 53 1.28 -21.56 6.21
C PHE A 53 2.07 -22.27 7.31
N SER A 54 2.86 -21.55 8.12
CA SER A 54 3.57 -22.14 9.24
C SER A 54 2.65 -22.24 10.44
N THR A 55 2.35 -23.46 10.85
CA THR A 55 1.56 -23.73 12.07
C THR A 55 2.45 -24.35 13.10
N TYR A 56 2.26 -23.97 14.37
CA TYR A 56 2.87 -24.62 15.49
C TYR A 56 1.84 -25.59 16.05
N GLN A 57 2.07 -26.88 15.92
CA GLN A 57 1.19 -27.89 16.50
C GLN A 57 1.73 -28.25 17.88
N PHE A 58 0.81 -28.35 18.82
CA PHE A 58 1.11 -28.86 20.14
C PHE A 58 1.09 -30.40 20.06
N ASP A 59 2.16 -30.95 19.53
CA ASP A 59 2.38 -32.38 19.44
C ASP A 59 3.65 -32.70 20.26
N LEU A 60 3.49 -33.45 21.33
CA LEU A 60 4.57 -33.78 22.24
C LEU A 60 5.71 -34.55 21.54
N THR A 61 5.44 -35.24 20.45
CA THR A 61 6.47 -35.92 19.66
C THR A 61 7.39 -34.96 18.90
N GLN A 62 7.02 -33.67 18.82
CA GLN A 62 7.75 -32.63 18.08
C GLN A 62 8.34 -31.54 18.98
N TYR A 63 8.24 -31.67 20.29
CA TYR A 63 8.78 -30.69 21.24
C TYR A 63 10.17 -31.06 21.72
N GLU A 64 10.99 -30.04 21.91
CA GLU A 64 12.25 -30.12 22.62
C GLU A 64 12.16 -29.39 23.95
N PHE A 65 12.60 -29.99 25.02
CA PHE A 65 12.68 -29.39 26.34
C PHE A 65 14.11 -29.01 26.64
N GLN A 66 14.34 -27.77 26.99
CA GLN A 66 15.65 -27.28 27.41
C GLN A 66 15.61 -27.00 28.91
N VAL A 67 16.63 -27.48 29.62
CA VAL A 67 16.80 -27.27 31.05
C VAL A 67 17.71 -26.06 31.27
N SER A 68 17.34 -25.20 32.18
CA SER A 68 18.11 -24.03 32.59
C SER A 68 18.33 -24.04 34.09
N ASP A 69 19.43 -23.45 34.54
CA ASP A 69 19.72 -23.23 35.95
C ASP A 69 18.85 -22.12 36.57
N GLU A 70 19.05 -21.80 37.87
CA GLU A 70 18.30 -20.75 38.58
C GLU A 70 18.43 -19.37 37.94
N ASP A 71 19.58 -19.09 37.35
CA ASP A 71 19.89 -17.81 36.72
C ASP A 71 19.33 -17.71 35.29
N GLY A 72 18.71 -18.79 34.80
CA GLY A 72 18.12 -18.84 33.46
C GLY A 72 19.14 -19.20 32.36
N ASN A 73 20.38 -19.60 32.74
CA ASN A 73 21.37 -20.07 31.80
C ASN A 73 21.04 -21.49 31.36
N PHE A 74 21.27 -21.79 30.08
CA PHE A 74 21.08 -23.13 29.54
C PHE A 74 22.20 -24.06 30.06
N ASP A 75 21.82 -25.17 30.70
CA ASP A 75 22.78 -26.15 31.25
C ASP A 75 23.29 -27.16 30.24
N GLY A 76 22.79 -27.09 29.00
CA GLY A 76 23.13 -28.01 27.92
C GLY A 76 22.23 -29.23 27.83
N THR A 77 21.30 -29.42 28.75
CA THR A 77 20.41 -30.59 28.75
C THR A 77 19.19 -30.34 27.86
N ILE A 78 19.00 -31.17 26.84
CA ILE A 78 17.86 -31.13 25.92
C ILE A 78 17.16 -32.50 26.00
N PHE A 79 15.86 -32.47 26.29
CA PHE A 79 14.99 -33.62 26.21
C PHE A 79 14.23 -33.63 24.91
N SER A 80 14.34 -34.68 24.13
CA SER A 80 13.49 -34.81 22.93
C SER A 80 12.12 -35.36 23.29
N ALA A 81 11.13 -35.03 22.47
CA ALA A 81 9.79 -35.55 22.65
C ALA A 81 9.68 -37.08 22.55
N ALA A 82 10.66 -37.74 21.94
CA ALA A 82 10.72 -39.20 21.87
C ALA A 82 10.88 -39.88 23.25
N GLU A 83 11.32 -39.14 24.25
CA GLU A 83 11.46 -39.63 25.64
C GLU A 83 10.16 -39.49 26.45
N LEU A 84 9.13 -38.93 25.86
CA LEU A 84 7.81 -38.75 26.47
C LEU A 84 6.88 -39.91 26.12
N ASN A 85 5.90 -40.17 26.98
CA ASN A 85 4.85 -41.11 26.65
C ASN A 85 3.93 -40.49 25.58
N THR A 86 4.03 -40.98 24.34
CA THR A 86 3.30 -40.45 23.19
C THR A 86 1.83 -40.82 23.18
N GLU A 87 1.37 -41.81 23.95
CA GLU A 87 -0.03 -42.21 24.02
C GLU A 87 -0.86 -41.28 24.90
N THR A 88 -0.28 -40.78 25.97
CA THR A 88 -0.96 -39.94 26.96
C THR A 88 -0.63 -38.49 26.83
N GLY A 89 0.42 -38.15 26.11
CA GLY A 89 0.83 -36.77 25.93
C GLY A 89 1.43 -36.13 27.17
N ALA A 90 1.79 -36.90 28.16
CA ALA A 90 2.26 -36.43 29.46
C ALA A 90 3.61 -37.03 29.85
N PHE A 91 4.31 -36.33 30.71
CA PHE A 91 5.45 -36.87 31.44
C PHE A 91 4.91 -37.75 32.58
N SER A 92 5.39 -38.99 32.65
CA SER A 92 4.87 -39.90 33.63
C SER A 92 5.37 -39.62 35.03
N SER A 93 4.47 -39.71 36.00
CA SER A 93 4.87 -40.01 37.34
C SER A 93 3.71 -40.60 38.14
N GLU A 94 3.90 -41.75 38.64
CA GLU A 94 3.09 -42.28 39.74
C GLU A 94 3.34 -41.55 41.07
N ASP A 95 4.47 -40.83 41.15
CA ASP A 95 4.90 -40.13 42.37
C ASP A 95 4.70 -38.62 42.25
N LEU A 96 3.47 -38.23 42.13
CA LEU A 96 3.03 -36.86 42.43
C LEU A 96 3.27 -36.60 43.93
N ILE A 97 4.45 -36.09 44.25
CA ILE A 97 4.80 -35.82 45.64
C ILE A 97 3.94 -34.68 46.13
N ALA A 98 2.90 -35.07 46.82
CA ALA A 98 2.04 -34.11 47.47
C ALA A 98 2.84 -33.46 48.60
N GLY A 99 3.19 -32.18 48.45
CA GLY A 99 3.62 -31.41 49.60
C GLY A 99 5.00 -30.73 49.51
N SER A 100 5.81 -30.92 48.51
CA SER A 100 6.96 -30.04 48.33
C SER A 100 6.52 -28.74 47.67
N GLY A 101 6.77 -27.62 48.31
CA GLY A 101 6.34 -26.31 47.83
C GLY A 101 7.12 -25.78 46.62
N ASP A 102 8.02 -26.56 46.07
CA ASP A 102 8.90 -26.15 44.99
C ASP A 102 8.16 -26.19 43.68
N ARG A 103 7.98 -25.00 43.13
CA ARG A 103 7.44 -24.78 41.80
C ARG A 103 8.58 -24.40 40.89
N LEU A 104 8.90 -25.24 39.94
CA LEU A 104 9.81 -24.89 38.85
C LEU A 104 9.00 -24.22 37.73
N ALA A 105 9.47 -23.08 37.29
CA ALA A 105 8.87 -22.42 36.14
C ALA A 105 9.33 -23.10 34.86
N VAL A 106 8.42 -23.77 34.18
CA VAL A 106 8.62 -24.25 32.81
C VAL A 106 8.14 -23.19 31.88
N THR A 107 9.05 -22.58 31.16
CA THR A 107 8.69 -21.56 30.16
C THR A 107 8.60 -22.21 28.80
N GLY A 108 7.41 -22.17 28.20
CA GLY A 108 7.13 -22.66 26.86
C GLY A 108 6.39 -21.64 26.02
N PHE A 109 6.33 -21.88 24.73
CA PHE A 109 5.56 -21.04 23.81
C PHE A 109 4.25 -21.74 23.46
N PHE A 110 3.11 -21.08 23.69
CA PHE A 110 1.83 -21.59 23.25
C PHE A 110 1.62 -21.25 21.77
N PRO A 111 1.31 -22.25 20.94
CA PRO A 111 1.08 -22.02 19.52
C PRO A 111 -0.20 -21.22 19.22
N ASP A 112 -1.12 -21.14 20.19
CA ASP A 112 -2.39 -20.45 20.02
C ASP A 112 -2.34 -18.98 20.34
N PHE A 113 -1.35 -18.54 21.03
CA PHE A 113 -1.07 -17.15 21.25
C PHE A 113 0.08 -16.76 20.34
N SER A 114 -0.11 -15.70 19.60
CA SER A 114 0.93 -15.06 18.79
C SER A 114 2.09 -14.55 19.62
N PHE A 115 1.85 -14.43 20.89
CA PHE A 115 2.90 -14.20 21.86
C PHE A 115 3.62 -15.51 22.13
N ARG A 116 4.89 -15.46 21.97
CA ARG A 116 5.80 -16.43 22.54
C ARG A 116 5.90 -16.17 24.04
N SER A 117 4.76 -16.18 24.71
CA SER A 117 4.72 -16.01 26.14
C SER A 117 5.23 -17.29 26.79
N PRO A 118 6.12 -17.20 27.73
CA PRO A 118 6.53 -18.36 28.51
C PRO A 118 5.33 -18.90 29.28
N VAL A 119 5.06 -20.17 29.14
CA VAL A 119 4.07 -20.89 29.94
C VAL A 119 4.78 -21.52 31.11
N ILE A 120 4.25 -21.25 32.28
CA ILE A 120 4.78 -21.82 33.52
C ILE A 120 4.02 -23.10 33.81
N TYR A 121 4.71 -24.21 33.78
CA TYR A 121 4.17 -25.48 34.23
C TYR A 121 4.46 -25.67 35.71
N LYS A 122 3.56 -26.38 36.40
CA LYS A 122 3.82 -26.79 37.78
C LYS A 122 4.87 -27.90 37.77
N VAL A 123 5.92 -27.70 38.53
CA VAL A 123 6.98 -28.70 38.75
C VAL A 123 7.04 -29.01 40.24
N ARG A 124 7.22 -30.25 40.56
CA ARG A 124 7.43 -30.71 41.93
C ARG A 124 8.84 -31.29 42.03
N GLY A 125 9.48 -31.03 43.16
CA GLY A 125 10.79 -31.54 43.44
C GLY A 125 10.84 -32.17 44.82
N THR A 126 11.66 -33.22 44.94
CA THR A 126 12.19 -33.74 46.18
C THR A 126 13.65 -33.31 46.29
N SER A 127 14.30 -33.65 47.42
CA SER A 127 15.71 -33.38 47.55
C SER A 127 16.58 -34.03 46.48
N ASN A 128 16.08 -35.05 45.77
CA ASN A 128 16.86 -35.81 44.78
C ASN A 128 16.20 -35.95 43.42
N SER A 129 14.91 -35.54 43.24
CA SER A 129 14.24 -35.68 41.99
C SER A 129 13.23 -34.56 41.76
N VAL A 130 13.04 -34.21 40.52
CA VAL A 130 12.08 -33.19 40.05
C VAL A 130 11.15 -33.85 39.05
N THR A 131 9.85 -33.67 39.29
CA THR A 131 8.81 -34.15 38.39
C THR A 131 8.03 -32.97 37.84
N PHE A 132 7.67 -33.00 36.59
CA PHE A 132 6.86 -31.96 36.00
C PHE A 132 5.67 -32.48 35.22
N LEU A 133 4.59 -31.73 35.27
CA LEU A 133 3.35 -31.95 34.55
C LEU A 133 3.22 -30.87 33.50
N ALA A 134 2.99 -31.26 32.27
CA ALA A 134 2.63 -30.34 31.24
C ALA A 134 1.18 -29.85 31.48
N GLY A 135 1.07 -28.64 32.04
CA GLY A 135 -0.22 -28.14 32.58
C GLY A 135 -0.92 -27.16 31.67
N SER A 136 -1.27 -27.51 30.42
CA SER A 136 -2.25 -26.75 29.69
C SER A 136 -3.54 -27.57 29.53
N GLU A 137 -4.68 -26.90 29.40
CA GLU A 137 -5.99 -27.54 29.12
C GLU A 137 -5.98 -28.39 27.84
N ARG A 138 -4.94 -28.26 27.01
CA ARG A 138 -4.76 -29.01 25.76
C ARG A 138 -3.84 -30.20 25.87
N LEU A 139 -3.08 -30.31 26.93
CA LEU A 139 -2.30 -31.49 27.25
C LEU A 139 -3.15 -32.39 28.11
N THR A 140 -3.82 -33.32 27.48
CA THR A 140 -4.58 -34.36 28.16
C THR A 140 -3.59 -35.41 28.67
N GLY A 141 -3.14 -35.28 29.90
CA GLY A 141 -2.31 -36.28 30.51
C GLY A 141 -2.09 -35.97 31.97
N THR A 142 -2.12 -37.01 32.76
CA THR A 142 -1.90 -36.96 34.20
C THR A 142 -0.56 -37.53 34.62
N GLU A 143 0.28 -37.85 33.64
CA GLU A 143 1.56 -38.53 33.90
C GLU A 143 2.71 -37.54 34.14
N TRP A 144 3.53 -37.85 35.12
CA TRP A 144 4.70 -37.08 35.52
C TRP A 144 5.97 -37.84 35.17
N ARG A 145 7.00 -37.13 34.77
CA ARG A 145 8.32 -37.73 34.58
C ARG A 145 9.27 -37.20 35.64
N GLU A 146 10.03 -38.11 36.21
CA GLU A 146 10.99 -37.81 37.26
C GLU A 146 12.37 -37.46 36.68
N PHE A 147 12.94 -36.38 37.19
CA PHE A 147 14.28 -35.91 36.85
C PHE A 147 15.06 -35.61 38.13
N ASP A 148 16.39 -35.68 38.06
CA ASP A 148 17.26 -35.30 39.18
C ASP A 148 17.01 -33.80 39.51
N SER A 149 16.68 -33.51 40.74
CA SER A 149 16.41 -32.15 41.19
C SER A 149 17.61 -31.21 41.14
N ASN A 150 18.81 -31.75 41.07
CA ASN A 150 20.03 -30.99 40.90
C ASN A 150 20.33 -30.66 39.43
N ALA A 151 19.61 -31.28 38.49
CA ALA A 151 19.87 -31.14 37.07
C ALA A 151 19.24 -29.89 36.46
N PHE A 152 18.11 -29.41 37.01
CA PHE A 152 17.46 -28.22 36.42
C PHE A 152 16.44 -27.54 37.34
N ARG A 153 16.24 -26.25 37.11
CA ARG A 153 15.24 -25.45 37.83
C ARG A 153 14.24 -24.79 36.89
N LYS A 154 14.54 -24.76 35.62
CA LYS A 154 13.66 -24.17 34.61
C LYS A 154 13.70 -25.00 33.34
N VAL A 155 12.53 -25.31 32.79
CA VAL A 155 12.39 -26.04 31.52
C VAL A 155 11.73 -25.12 30.48
N VAL A 156 12.35 -25.02 29.33
CA VAL A 156 11.82 -24.26 28.19
C VAL A 156 11.34 -25.24 27.13
N MET A 157 10.07 -25.18 26.79
CA MET A 157 9.47 -25.99 25.76
C MET A 157 9.34 -25.21 24.45
N ARG A 158 9.82 -25.79 23.36
CA ARG A 158 9.72 -25.19 22.02
C ARG A 158 8.87 -26.06 21.10
N PRO A 159 7.74 -25.55 20.62
CA PRO A 159 6.92 -26.28 19.67
C PRO A 159 7.64 -26.39 18.32
N ALA A 160 7.54 -27.53 17.67
CA ALA A 160 7.99 -27.70 16.30
C ALA A 160 7.06 -27.00 15.33
N ALA A 161 7.63 -26.29 14.37
CA ALA A 161 6.87 -25.68 13.29
C ALA A 161 6.49 -26.75 12.26
N SER A 162 5.21 -26.81 11.90
CA SER A 162 4.70 -27.62 10.80
C SER A 162 4.11 -26.73 9.69
N THR A 163 4.12 -27.23 8.46
CA THR A 163 3.50 -26.51 7.33
C THR A 163 2.10 -27.04 7.10
N GLY A 164 1.09 -26.15 7.11
CA GLY A 164 -0.29 -26.57 6.94
C GLY A 164 -1.26 -25.41 6.84
N LEU A 165 -2.56 -25.73 6.76
CA LEU A 165 -3.66 -24.75 6.67
C LEU A 165 -4.28 -24.42 8.04
N GLY A 166 -3.68 -24.82 9.14
CA GLY A 166 -4.23 -24.64 10.48
C GLY A 166 -4.55 -23.18 10.82
N ASN A 167 -3.66 -22.25 10.46
CA ASN A 167 -3.91 -20.82 10.66
C ASN A 167 -5.11 -20.30 9.84
N PHE A 168 -5.30 -20.81 8.62
CA PHE A 168 -6.47 -20.46 7.79
C PHE A 168 -7.75 -21.04 8.37
N THR A 169 -7.73 -22.31 8.83
CA THR A 169 -8.88 -22.91 9.48
C THR A 169 -9.27 -22.11 10.72
N ARG A 170 -8.31 -21.71 11.55
CA ARG A 170 -8.54 -20.87 12.72
C ARG A 170 -9.11 -19.49 12.32
N TYR A 171 -8.57 -18.88 11.26
CA TYR A 171 -9.08 -17.59 10.74
C TYR A 171 -10.55 -17.69 10.38
N PHE A 172 -10.93 -18.68 9.55
CA PHE A 172 -12.30 -18.86 9.08
C PHE A 172 -13.26 -19.38 10.16
N SER A 173 -12.77 -20.01 11.23
CA SER A 173 -13.57 -20.40 12.39
C SER A 173 -13.82 -19.24 13.36
N THR A 174 -13.12 -18.11 13.21
CA THR A 174 -13.27 -16.93 14.09
C THR A 174 -14.28 -15.95 13.48
N PRO A 175 -15.53 -15.83 14.04
CA PRO A 175 -16.59 -15.02 13.41
C PRO A 175 -16.24 -13.55 13.24
N ALA A 176 -15.46 -12.96 14.16
CA ALA A 176 -15.04 -11.56 14.09
C ALA A 176 -14.14 -11.30 12.86
N LEU A 177 -13.20 -12.20 12.57
CA LEU A 177 -12.29 -12.07 11.44
C LEU A 177 -13.02 -12.26 10.10
N VAL A 178 -13.93 -13.24 10.01
CA VAL A 178 -14.77 -13.43 8.83
C VAL A 178 -15.65 -12.20 8.55
N ARG A 179 -16.20 -11.59 9.62
CA ARG A 179 -17.00 -10.35 9.49
C ARG A 179 -16.18 -9.21 8.89
N SER A 180 -14.88 -9.10 9.19
CA SER A 180 -14.01 -8.08 8.61
C SER A 180 -13.85 -8.21 7.10
N ILE A 181 -13.91 -9.43 6.55
CA ILE A 181 -13.94 -9.65 5.09
C ILE A 181 -15.21 -9.01 4.51
N GLN A 182 -16.37 -9.34 5.08
CA GLN A 182 -17.67 -8.82 4.63
C GLN A 182 -17.70 -7.29 4.73
N ASN A 183 -17.26 -6.75 5.86
CA ASN A 183 -17.17 -5.31 6.08
C ASN A 183 -16.30 -4.63 5.02
N SER A 184 -15.10 -5.14 4.78
CA SER A 184 -14.18 -4.59 3.80
C SER A 184 -14.76 -4.60 2.39
N LEU A 185 -15.40 -5.68 1.98
CA LEU A 185 -16.03 -5.80 0.66
C LEU A 185 -17.21 -4.84 0.51
N VAL A 186 -18.10 -4.78 1.50
CA VAL A 186 -19.28 -3.89 1.49
C VAL A 186 -18.86 -2.43 1.40
N ILE A 187 -17.95 -1.99 2.29
CA ILE A 187 -17.43 -0.61 2.28
C ILE A 187 -16.78 -0.29 0.93
N SER A 188 -15.95 -1.19 0.42
CA SER A 188 -15.24 -0.95 -0.84
C SER A 188 -16.17 -0.86 -2.03
N ILE A 189 -17.21 -1.70 -2.10
CA ILE A 189 -18.21 -1.65 -3.17
C ILE A 189 -19.03 -0.36 -3.08
N ILE A 190 -19.57 -0.02 -1.91
CA ILE A 190 -20.42 1.17 -1.73
C ILE A 190 -19.61 2.44 -2.02
N SER A 191 -18.42 2.57 -1.43
CA SER A 191 -17.54 3.72 -1.66
C SER A 191 -17.16 3.85 -3.15
N THR A 192 -16.90 2.72 -3.83
CA THR A 192 -16.58 2.71 -5.27
C THR A 192 -17.74 3.24 -6.10
N VAL A 193 -18.95 2.73 -5.89
CA VAL A 193 -20.14 3.16 -6.65
C VAL A 193 -20.38 4.65 -6.47
N ILE A 194 -20.35 5.15 -5.24
CA ILE A 194 -20.58 6.57 -4.94
C ILE A 194 -19.45 7.43 -5.54
N THR A 195 -18.18 7.08 -5.30
CA THR A 195 -17.03 7.85 -5.77
C THR A 195 -17.00 7.94 -7.30
N VAL A 196 -17.18 6.81 -8.00
CA VAL A 196 -17.14 6.77 -9.46
C VAL A 196 -18.30 7.59 -10.05
N SER A 197 -19.50 7.52 -9.44
CA SER A 197 -20.66 8.29 -9.87
C SER A 197 -20.42 9.81 -9.71
N LEU A 198 -19.93 10.25 -8.55
CA LEU A 198 -19.58 11.65 -8.30
C LEU A 198 -18.44 12.14 -9.20
N ALA A 199 -17.39 11.34 -9.32
CA ALA A 199 -16.24 11.66 -10.16
C ALA A 199 -16.59 11.70 -11.64
N PHE A 200 -17.52 10.84 -12.11
CA PHE A 200 -18.01 10.88 -13.47
C PHE A 200 -18.76 12.19 -13.76
N GLY A 201 -19.70 12.59 -12.90
CA GLY A 201 -20.41 13.87 -13.06
C GLY A 201 -19.45 15.07 -13.08
N PHE A 202 -18.44 15.05 -12.22
CA PHE A 202 -17.42 16.10 -12.17
C PHE A 202 -16.52 16.11 -13.43
N ALA A 203 -16.02 14.97 -13.85
CA ALA A 203 -15.21 14.82 -15.06
C ALA A 203 -16.02 15.18 -16.32
N TYR A 204 -17.30 14.78 -16.38
CA TYR A 204 -18.22 15.14 -17.44
C TYR A 204 -18.42 16.66 -17.49
N SER A 205 -18.64 17.32 -16.36
CA SER A 205 -18.76 18.77 -16.26
C SER A 205 -17.50 19.49 -16.75
N LEU A 206 -16.30 19.01 -16.38
CA LEU A 206 -15.04 19.58 -16.85
C LEU A 206 -14.85 19.46 -18.38
N ASN A 207 -15.22 18.30 -18.97
CA ASN A 207 -14.93 18.00 -20.37
C ASN A 207 -16.04 18.43 -21.32
N ARG A 208 -17.31 18.49 -20.89
CA ARG A 208 -18.50 18.69 -21.74
C ARG A 208 -19.21 20.01 -21.55
N SER A 209 -18.78 20.89 -20.65
CA SER A 209 -19.32 22.23 -20.46
C SER A 209 -18.33 23.31 -20.84
N CYS A 210 -18.80 24.57 -20.99
CA CYS A 210 -17.97 25.76 -21.11
C CYS A 210 -17.99 26.59 -19.82
N MET A 211 -18.17 25.95 -18.65
CA MET A 211 -18.21 26.62 -17.35
C MET A 211 -16.90 27.38 -17.04
N ARG A 212 -17.03 28.45 -16.25
CA ARG A 212 -15.90 29.27 -15.79
C ARG A 212 -15.09 28.49 -14.73
N PHE A 213 -13.82 28.83 -14.54
CA PHE A 213 -12.93 28.32 -13.46
C PHE A 213 -12.67 26.81 -13.46
N LYS A 214 -12.73 26.12 -14.60
CA LYS A 214 -12.42 24.69 -14.72
C LYS A 214 -11.08 24.31 -14.10
N GLY A 215 -10.04 25.15 -14.28
CA GLY A 215 -8.72 24.94 -13.71
C GLY A 215 -8.72 24.96 -12.18
N LEU A 216 -9.49 25.91 -11.58
CA LEU A 216 -9.63 26.00 -10.14
C LEU A 216 -10.36 24.79 -9.55
N PHE A 217 -11.47 24.37 -10.18
CA PHE A 217 -12.19 23.17 -9.76
C PHE A 217 -11.31 21.92 -9.84
N ARG A 218 -10.52 21.77 -10.91
CA ARG A 218 -9.55 20.67 -11.03
C ARG A 218 -8.50 20.72 -9.92
N LEU A 219 -7.98 21.91 -9.60
CA LEU A 219 -6.98 22.07 -8.53
C LEU A 219 -7.56 21.68 -7.17
N ILE A 220 -8.78 22.15 -6.83
CA ILE A 220 -9.45 21.79 -5.58
C ILE A 220 -9.74 20.28 -5.52
N ALA A 221 -10.23 19.70 -6.61
CA ALA A 221 -10.52 18.27 -6.68
C ALA A 221 -9.29 17.38 -6.50
N MET A 222 -8.08 17.91 -6.73
CA MET A 222 -6.82 17.19 -6.51
C MET A 222 -6.24 17.40 -5.11
N ALA A 223 -6.77 18.30 -4.29
CA ALA A 223 -6.26 18.58 -2.95
C ALA A 223 -6.20 17.34 -2.03
N PRO A 224 -7.18 16.40 -2.07
CA PRO A 224 -7.14 15.22 -1.22
C PRO A 224 -5.91 14.30 -1.41
N ILE A 225 -5.24 14.33 -2.56
CA ILE A 225 -4.00 13.56 -2.78
C ILE A 225 -2.84 14.08 -1.91
N LEU A 226 -2.90 15.33 -1.49
CA LEU A 226 -1.82 16.01 -0.78
C LEU A 226 -1.85 15.79 0.74
N VAL A 227 -2.86 15.08 1.25
CA VAL A 227 -3.06 14.81 2.68
C VAL A 227 -2.95 13.31 2.98
N PRO A 228 -2.52 12.93 4.21
CA PRO A 228 -2.61 11.54 4.66
C PRO A 228 -4.07 11.07 4.73
N SER A 229 -4.31 9.77 4.49
CA SER A 229 -5.67 9.18 4.54
C SER A 229 -6.35 9.28 5.92
N LEU A 230 -5.59 9.47 6.98
CA LEU A 230 -6.06 9.70 8.35
C LEU A 230 -6.82 11.04 8.51
N LEU A 231 -6.37 12.09 7.81
CA LEU A 231 -6.83 13.47 8.03
C LEU A 231 -8.33 13.68 7.78
N PRO A 232 -8.96 13.16 6.71
CA PRO A 232 -10.41 13.26 6.54
C PRO A 232 -11.20 12.56 7.66
N GLY A 233 -10.64 11.48 8.26
CA GLY A 233 -11.23 10.83 9.43
C GLY A 233 -11.33 11.79 10.61
N ILE A 234 -10.24 12.49 10.91
CA ILE A 234 -10.18 13.51 11.97
C ILE A 234 -11.21 14.62 11.70
N ALA A 235 -11.30 15.15 10.47
CA ALA A 235 -12.29 16.16 10.12
C ALA A 235 -13.73 15.69 10.36
N LEU A 236 -14.02 14.44 9.97
CA LEU A 236 -15.35 13.86 10.15
C LEU A 236 -15.69 13.68 11.65
N VAL A 237 -14.69 13.37 12.50
CA VAL A 237 -14.87 13.33 13.95
C VAL A 237 -15.23 14.72 14.50
N TYR A 238 -14.57 15.80 14.08
CA TYR A 238 -14.92 17.16 14.46
C TYR A 238 -16.28 17.60 13.95
N LEU A 239 -16.70 17.16 12.77
CA LEU A 239 -18.00 17.51 12.19
C LEU A 239 -19.14 16.71 12.83
N PHE A 240 -19.01 15.39 12.89
CA PHE A 240 -20.13 14.47 13.17
C PHE A 240 -19.91 13.55 14.36
N GLY A 241 -18.75 13.60 15.00
CA GLY A 241 -18.42 12.78 16.18
C GLY A 241 -19.32 13.07 17.38
N ASN A 242 -19.03 12.44 18.50
CA ASN A 242 -19.88 12.56 19.72
C ASN A 242 -20.07 14.00 20.21
N GLN A 243 -19.09 14.85 19.97
CA GLN A 243 -19.11 16.29 20.27
C GLN A 243 -19.04 17.14 18.99
N GLY A 244 -19.37 16.55 17.83
CA GLY A 244 -19.24 17.20 16.54
C GLY A 244 -20.21 18.37 16.31
N ILE A 245 -19.77 19.39 15.53
CA ILE A 245 -20.53 20.59 15.20
C ILE A 245 -21.87 20.25 14.57
N LEU A 246 -21.89 19.25 13.68
CA LEU A 246 -23.05 18.82 12.92
C LEU A 246 -23.62 17.47 13.38
N LYS A 247 -23.35 17.06 14.62
CA LYS A 247 -23.87 15.79 15.16
C LYS A 247 -25.38 15.63 14.99
N ALA A 248 -26.14 16.71 15.14
CA ALA A 248 -27.59 16.69 14.99
C ALA A 248 -28.07 16.23 13.60
N VAL A 249 -27.26 16.43 12.56
CA VAL A 249 -27.54 15.99 11.18
C VAL A 249 -27.54 14.46 11.06
N MET A 250 -26.81 13.76 11.96
CA MET A 250 -26.75 12.29 11.97
C MET A 250 -28.01 11.61 12.52
N MET A 251 -29.01 12.37 13.00
CA MET A 251 -30.32 11.87 13.47
C MET A 251 -30.22 10.68 14.45
N GLY A 252 -29.19 10.65 15.28
CA GLY A 252 -28.94 9.56 16.25
C GLY A 252 -27.96 8.48 15.78
N GLU A 253 -27.64 8.43 14.50
CA GLU A 253 -26.62 7.52 13.97
C GLU A 253 -25.21 7.98 14.36
N SER A 254 -24.27 7.04 14.38
CA SER A 254 -22.87 7.32 14.68
C SER A 254 -22.06 7.48 13.41
N ILE A 255 -21.19 8.49 13.36
CA ILE A 255 -20.21 8.63 12.29
C ILE A 255 -19.10 7.55 12.38
N TYR A 256 -18.87 7.02 13.60
CA TYR A 256 -17.90 5.96 13.79
C TYR A 256 -18.43 4.66 13.20
N GLY A 257 -17.62 4.05 12.31
CA GLY A 257 -18.01 2.84 11.60
C GLY A 257 -18.24 3.05 10.12
N PRO A 258 -19.22 2.37 9.49
CA PRO A 258 -19.37 2.33 8.03
C PRO A 258 -19.60 3.70 7.40
N TYR A 259 -20.39 4.57 8.02
CA TYR A 259 -20.72 5.89 7.47
C TYR A 259 -19.47 6.77 7.34
N GLY A 260 -18.67 6.83 8.39
CA GLY A 260 -17.44 7.62 8.38
C GLY A 260 -16.38 7.06 7.44
N ILE A 261 -16.24 5.72 7.40
CA ILE A 261 -15.30 5.09 6.48
C ILE A 261 -15.71 5.37 5.03
N ILE A 262 -17.00 5.24 4.67
CA ILE A 262 -17.48 5.53 3.31
C ILE A 262 -17.25 7.00 2.97
N ALA A 263 -17.64 7.94 3.83
CA ALA A 263 -17.51 9.37 3.58
C ALA A 263 -16.04 9.80 3.38
N GLY A 264 -15.14 9.34 4.25
CA GLY A 264 -13.72 9.63 4.14
C GLY A 264 -13.06 8.94 2.95
N SER A 265 -13.49 7.71 2.61
CA SER A 265 -13.00 6.99 1.42
C SER A 265 -13.40 7.71 0.12
N ILE A 266 -14.62 8.25 0.04
CA ILE A 266 -15.05 9.07 -1.10
C ILE A 266 -14.12 10.28 -1.25
N PHE A 267 -13.85 11.00 -0.16
CA PHE A 267 -12.95 12.16 -0.20
C PHE A 267 -11.56 11.79 -0.71
N PHE A 268 -10.96 10.74 -0.16
CA PHE A 268 -9.59 10.32 -0.49
C PHE A 268 -9.45 9.75 -1.91
N THR A 269 -10.45 8.97 -2.38
CA THR A 269 -10.36 8.30 -3.69
C THR A 269 -10.94 9.11 -4.85
N PHE A 270 -11.70 10.17 -4.57
CA PHE A 270 -12.32 11.02 -5.57
C PHE A 270 -11.36 11.56 -6.64
N PRO A 271 -10.19 12.15 -6.30
CA PRO A 271 -9.27 12.66 -7.31
C PRO A 271 -8.73 11.59 -8.24
N HIS A 272 -8.51 10.37 -7.76
CA HIS A 272 -8.04 9.25 -8.58
C HIS A 272 -9.08 8.85 -9.62
N ALA A 273 -10.33 8.66 -9.21
CA ALA A 273 -11.43 8.39 -10.13
C ALA A 273 -11.63 9.53 -11.14
N MET A 274 -11.62 10.78 -10.67
CA MET A 274 -11.80 11.97 -11.50
C MET A 274 -10.72 12.06 -12.59
N LEU A 275 -9.44 11.80 -12.27
CA LEU A 275 -8.36 11.84 -13.25
C LEU A 275 -8.52 10.77 -14.33
N ILE A 276 -8.82 9.52 -13.94
CA ILE A 276 -8.99 8.40 -14.88
C ILE A 276 -10.18 8.67 -15.82
N ILE A 277 -11.32 9.09 -15.25
CA ILE A 277 -12.53 9.34 -16.03
C ILE A 277 -12.37 10.59 -16.93
N THR A 278 -11.71 11.64 -16.43
CA THR A 278 -11.41 12.85 -17.22
C THR A 278 -10.59 12.48 -18.46
N THR A 279 -9.56 11.66 -18.30
CA THR A 279 -8.73 11.18 -19.40
C THR A 279 -9.53 10.35 -20.38
N ALA A 280 -10.39 9.42 -19.90
CA ALA A 280 -11.23 8.60 -20.75
C ALA A 280 -12.23 9.42 -21.57
N LEU A 281 -12.84 10.45 -20.95
CA LEU A 281 -13.76 11.36 -21.66
C LEU A 281 -13.05 12.29 -22.66
N ALA A 282 -11.81 12.68 -22.39
CA ALA A 282 -11.02 13.53 -23.29
C ALA A 282 -10.65 12.81 -24.60
N ILE A 283 -10.51 11.50 -24.57
CA ILE A 283 -10.11 10.66 -25.71
C ILE A 283 -11.31 10.32 -26.62
N SER A 284 -12.55 10.54 -26.18
CA SER A 284 -13.74 10.16 -26.96
C SER A 284 -13.87 10.98 -28.25
N ASP A 285 -14.15 10.27 -29.37
CA ASP A 285 -14.20 10.84 -30.70
C ASP A 285 -15.40 11.77 -30.91
N ALA A 286 -15.15 13.03 -31.31
CA ALA A 286 -16.16 14.05 -31.60
C ALA A 286 -17.13 13.62 -32.71
N ARG A 287 -16.68 12.83 -33.69
CA ARG A 287 -17.49 12.37 -34.82
C ARG A 287 -18.72 11.56 -34.40
N LEU A 288 -18.60 10.80 -33.29
CA LEU A 288 -19.75 10.05 -32.76
C LEU A 288 -20.86 10.99 -32.23
N TYR A 289 -20.47 12.13 -31.67
CA TYR A 289 -21.40 13.15 -31.19
C TYR A 289 -22.03 13.90 -32.37
N GLU A 290 -21.28 14.18 -33.42
CA GLU A 290 -21.77 14.79 -34.67
C GLU A 290 -22.76 13.86 -35.39
N ALA A 291 -22.45 12.57 -35.49
CA ALA A 291 -23.35 11.56 -36.05
C ALA A 291 -24.65 11.48 -35.23
N ALA A 292 -24.58 11.47 -33.89
CA ALA A 292 -25.76 11.48 -33.03
C ALA A 292 -26.61 12.75 -33.25
N THR A 293 -25.98 13.91 -33.43
CA THR A 293 -26.66 15.17 -33.73
C THR A 293 -27.32 15.13 -35.10
N SER A 294 -26.64 14.62 -36.13
CA SER A 294 -27.19 14.46 -37.49
C SER A 294 -28.40 13.51 -37.52
N LEU A 295 -28.38 12.50 -36.66
CA LEU A 295 -29.51 11.56 -36.46
C LEU A 295 -30.61 12.14 -35.53
N ARG A 296 -30.53 13.42 -35.14
CA ARG A 296 -31.48 14.09 -34.22
C ARG A 296 -31.67 13.37 -32.89
N ALA A 297 -30.62 12.65 -32.39
CA ALA A 297 -30.68 12.00 -31.10
C ALA A 297 -30.79 13.02 -29.96
N SER A 298 -31.67 12.77 -28.99
CA SER A 298 -31.77 13.62 -27.80
C SER A 298 -30.48 13.57 -26.98
N ARG A 299 -30.23 14.60 -26.16
CA ARG A 299 -29.04 14.63 -25.27
C ARG A 299 -28.98 13.41 -24.36
N TRP A 300 -30.12 12.93 -23.86
CA TRP A 300 -30.23 11.74 -23.03
C TRP A 300 -29.88 10.47 -23.83
N LYS A 301 -30.34 10.35 -25.06
CA LYS A 301 -29.99 9.22 -25.94
C LYS A 301 -28.50 9.25 -26.28
N THR A 302 -27.94 10.40 -26.63
CA THR A 302 -26.49 10.57 -26.88
C THR A 302 -25.65 10.21 -25.65
N PHE A 303 -26.10 10.59 -24.47
CA PHE A 303 -25.41 10.24 -23.21
C PHE A 303 -25.28 8.71 -23.05
N TRP A 304 -26.38 7.96 -23.19
CA TRP A 304 -26.37 6.51 -23.00
C TRP A 304 -25.78 5.72 -24.16
N THR A 305 -25.85 6.23 -25.40
CA THR A 305 -25.39 5.49 -26.59
C THR A 305 -23.98 5.88 -27.04
N VAL A 306 -23.50 7.07 -26.70
CA VAL A 306 -22.18 7.57 -27.11
C VAL A 306 -21.27 7.82 -25.91
N THR A 307 -21.71 8.63 -24.93
CA THR A 307 -20.85 9.07 -23.84
C THR A 307 -20.46 7.92 -22.92
N ILE A 308 -21.43 7.18 -22.38
CA ILE A 308 -21.17 6.06 -21.46
C ILE A 308 -20.40 4.93 -22.16
N PRO A 309 -20.79 4.45 -23.36
CA PRO A 309 -20.01 3.43 -24.06
C PRO A 309 -18.61 3.88 -24.44
N GLY A 310 -18.44 5.16 -24.79
CA GLY A 310 -17.12 5.74 -25.09
C GLY A 310 -16.20 5.82 -23.86
N ALA A 311 -16.75 6.04 -22.68
CA ALA A 311 -16.01 6.12 -21.42
C ALA A 311 -15.94 4.79 -20.65
N ARG A 312 -16.57 3.70 -21.13
CA ARG A 312 -16.76 2.44 -20.38
C ARG A 312 -15.49 1.87 -19.78
N TYR A 313 -14.40 1.83 -20.54
CA TYR A 313 -13.14 1.27 -20.06
C TYR A 313 -12.51 2.14 -18.97
N GLY A 314 -12.61 3.46 -19.10
CA GLY A 314 -12.17 4.38 -18.05
C GLY A 314 -13.03 4.30 -16.79
N LEU A 315 -14.35 4.12 -16.93
CA LEU A 315 -15.26 3.92 -15.79
C LEU A 315 -14.94 2.61 -15.05
N ILE A 316 -14.74 1.52 -15.79
CA ILE A 316 -14.38 0.23 -15.21
C ILE A 316 -13.02 0.31 -14.53
N SER A 317 -12.01 0.91 -15.18
CA SER A 317 -10.69 1.12 -14.58
C SER A 317 -10.78 1.99 -13.31
N ALA A 318 -11.52 3.10 -13.34
CA ALA A 318 -11.74 3.93 -12.16
C ALA A 318 -12.39 3.14 -11.02
N ALA A 319 -13.38 2.29 -11.32
CA ALA A 319 -14.05 1.46 -10.33
C ALA A 319 -13.08 0.48 -9.66
N PHE A 320 -12.24 -0.23 -10.42
CA PHE A 320 -11.28 -1.17 -9.84
C PHE A 320 -10.15 -0.46 -9.08
N VAL A 321 -9.69 0.70 -9.54
CA VAL A 321 -8.68 1.49 -8.82
C VAL A 321 -9.26 2.00 -7.50
N VAL A 322 -10.47 2.58 -7.49
CA VAL A 322 -11.12 3.03 -6.25
C VAL A 322 -11.37 1.88 -5.31
N PHE A 323 -11.91 0.75 -5.80
CA PHE A 323 -12.11 -0.45 -5.00
C PHE A 323 -10.82 -0.90 -4.33
N ASN A 324 -9.72 -0.97 -5.08
CA ASN A 324 -8.42 -1.38 -4.54
C ASN A 324 -7.90 -0.39 -3.50
N LEU A 325 -8.01 0.92 -3.75
CA LEU A 325 -7.59 1.94 -2.79
C LEU A 325 -8.38 1.87 -1.49
N VAL A 326 -9.70 1.63 -1.55
CA VAL A 326 -10.56 1.56 -0.34
C VAL A 326 -10.30 0.28 0.45
N ILE A 327 -10.26 -0.90 -0.21
CA ILE A 327 -10.11 -2.18 0.49
C ILE A 327 -8.74 -2.31 1.17
N THR A 328 -7.73 -1.62 0.65
CA THR A 328 -6.36 -1.65 1.18
C THR A 328 -6.03 -0.48 2.11
N ASP A 329 -6.95 0.49 2.27
CA ASP A 329 -6.71 1.63 3.15
C ASP A 329 -6.76 1.20 4.62
N PHE A 330 -5.74 1.61 5.34
CA PHE A 330 -5.59 1.40 6.77
C PHE A 330 -5.91 2.67 7.57
N GLY A 331 -5.42 3.82 7.10
CA GLY A 331 -5.38 5.03 7.88
C GLY A 331 -6.75 5.53 8.29
N LEU A 332 -7.63 5.76 7.33
CA LEU A 332 -8.98 6.25 7.59
C LEU A 332 -9.82 5.29 8.46
N PRO A 333 -9.91 3.96 8.16
CA PRO A 333 -10.65 3.04 9.01
C PRO A 333 -10.07 2.91 10.43
N LYS A 334 -8.79 3.13 10.64
CA LYS A 334 -8.17 3.10 11.96
C LYS A 334 -8.67 4.24 12.84
N VAL A 335 -8.82 5.46 12.28
CA VAL A 335 -9.29 6.65 13.01
C VAL A 335 -10.80 6.61 13.27
N ILE A 336 -11.60 6.31 12.25
CA ILE A 336 -13.06 6.49 12.32
C ILE A 336 -13.85 5.17 12.37
N GLY A 337 -13.17 4.02 12.22
CA GLY A 337 -13.83 2.73 12.16
C GLY A 337 -14.49 2.27 13.44
N GLY A 338 -13.98 2.69 14.61
CA GLY A 338 -14.51 2.27 15.91
C GLY A 338 -14.52 0.74 16.03
N GLN A 339 -15.70 0.17 16.26
CA GLN A 339 -15.90 -1.28 16.37
C GLN A 339 -16.14 -1.98 15.02
N PHE A 340 -16.23 -1.22 13.95
CA PHE A 340 -16.40 -1.75 12.59
C PHE A 340 -15.05 -2.11 11.97
N ASN A 341 -14.61 -3.35 12.20
CA ASN A 341 -13.32 -3.82 11.73
C ASN A 341 -13.31 -4.08 10.21
N VAL A 342 -12.19 -3.74 9.59
CA VAL A 342 -11.85 -4.06 8.19
C VAL A 342 -10.51 -4.77 8.13
N LEU A 343 -10.25 -5.53 7.04
CA LEU A 343 -9.07 -6.38 6.89
C LEU A 343 -7.74 -5.65 7.15
N ALA A 344 -7.56 -4.44 6.62
CA ALA A 344 -6.32 -3.69 6.81
C ALA A 344 -6.09 -3.33 8.29
N VAL A 345 -7.15 -2.97 9.04
CA VAL A 345 -7.06 -2.71 10.48
C VAL A 345 -6.83 -3.99 11.26
N ASP A 346 -7.40 -5.12 10.82
CA ASP A 346 -7.17 -6.41 11.47
C ASP A 346 -5.70 -6.86 11.37
N ILE A 347 -5.02 -6.62 10.23
CA ILE A 347 -3.57 -6.87 10.12
C ILE A 347 -2.83 -6.10 11.22
N TYR A 348 -3.14 -4.82 11.40
CA TYR A 348 -2.52 -3.99 12.42
C TYR A 348 -2.82 -4.51 13.84
N LYS A 349 -4.08 -4.83 14.13
CA LYS A 349 -4.50 -5.36 15.45
C LYS A 349 -3.83 -6.70 15.75
N GLN A 350 -3.72 -7.60 14.76
CA GLN A 350 -3.04 -8.88 14.94
C GLN A 350 -1.53 -8.69 15.19
N VAL A 351 -0.87 -7.84 14.41
CA VAL A 351 0.59 -7.66 14.48
C VAL A 351 1.00 -6.80 15.67
N ILE A 352 0.44 -5.59 15.81
CA ILE A 352 0.84 -4.65 16.86
C ILE A 352 0.07 -4.89 18.16
N GLY A 353 -1.24 -5.11 18.08
CA GLY A 353 -2.10 -5.27 19.26
C GLY A 353 -1.93 -6.63 19.93
N GLN A 354 -1.85 -7.72 19.17
CA GLN A 354 -1.80 -9.09 19.70
C GLN A 354 -0.44 -9.77 19.49
N GLN A 355 0.49 -9.13 18.80
CA GLN A 355 1.79 -9.69 18.39
C GLN A 355 1.69 -11.05 17.66
N ASN A 356 0.53 -11.32 17.04
CA ASN A 356 0.23 -12.51 16.29
C ASN A 356 0.64 -12.35 14.84
N PHE A 357 1.91 -12.53 14.58
CA PHE A 357 2.49 -12.35 13.25
C PHE A 357 1.99 -13.37 12.23
N GLU A 358 1.78 -14.62 12.65
CA GLU A 358 1.25 -15.68 11.78
C GLU A 358 -0.18 -15.38 11.34
N MET A 359 -1.05 -14.96 12.28
CA MET A 359 -2.40 -14.55 11.94
C MET A 359 -2.40 -13.26 11.12
N GLY A 360 -1.52 -12.31 11.43
CA GLY A 360 -1.30 -11.12 10.58
C GLY A 360 -0.93 -11.48 9.14
N ALA A 361 -0.09 -12.52 8.96
CA ALA A 361 0.24 -13.04 7.62
C ALA A 361 -0.97 -13.67 6.94
N VAL A 362 -1.81 -14.43 7.65
CA VAL A 362 -3.07 -14.99 7.10
C VAL A 362 -4.01 -13.89 6.63
N VAL A 363 -4.28 -12.89 7.48
CA VAL A 363 -5.14 -11.75 7.12
C VAL A 363 -4.58 -11.01 5.90
N SER A 364 -3.24 -10.87 5.82
CA SER A 364 -2.56 -10.28 4.67
C SER A 364 -2.79 -11.07 3.39
N VAL A 365 -2.76 -12.40 3.44
CA VAL A 365 -3.09 -13.27 2.28
C VAL A 365 -4.55 -13.08 1.88
N VAL A 366 -5.46 -13.06 2.85
CA VAL A 366 -6.90 -12.84 2.59
C VAL A 366 -7.15 -11.48 1.95
N LEU A 367 -6.48 -10.41 2.40
CA LEU A 367 -6.56 -9.07 1.81
C LEU A 367 -5.96 -9.02 0.40
N LEU A 368 -4.89 -9.78 0.15
CA LEU A 368 -4.18 -9.79 -1.13
C LEU A 368 -5.07 -10.37 -2.26
N VAL A 369 -5.95 -11.34 -1.97
CA VAL A 369 -6.80 -11.99 -2.99
C VAL A 369 -7.70 -10.99 -3.72
N PRO A 370 -8.60 -10.20 -3.07
CA PRO A 370 -9.44 -9.24 -3.77
C PRO A 370 -8.63 -8.12 -4.45
N ALA A 371 -7.50 -7.71 -3.86
CA ALA A 371 -6.61 -6.71 -4.46
C ALA A 371 -5.98 -7.21 -5.76
N LEU A 372 -5.51 -8.47 -5.81
CA LEU A 372 -4.98 -9.09 -7.03
C LEU A 372 -6.05 -9.27 -8.11
N ILE A 373 -7.27 -9.65 -7.72
CA ILE A 373 -8.39 -9.78 -8.67
C ILE A 373 -8.71 -8.43 -9.28
N ALA A 374 -8.89 -7.38 -8.46
CA ALA A 374 -9.18 -6.03 -8.92
C ALA A 374 -8.08 -5.50 -9.86
N PHE A 375 -6.82 -5.67 -9.48
CA PHE A 375 -5.66 -5.30 -10.30
C PHE A 375 -5.64 -6.03 -11.64
N SER A 376 -5.89 -7.34 -11.64
CA SER A 376 -5.87 -8.16 -12.86
C SER A 376 -6.94 -7.72 -13.85
N ILE A 377 -8.15 -7.44 -13.35
CA ILE A 377 -9.26 -6.96 -14.18
C ILE A 377 -8.94 -5.57 -14.74
N ASP A 378 -8.43 -4.65 -13.90
CA ASP A 378 -8.02 -3.32 -14.36
C ASP A 378 -6.98 -3.40 -15.48
N ARG A 379 -5.98 -4.28 -15.38
CA ARG A 379 -4.99 -4.51 -16.43
C ARG A 379 -5.57 -5.02 -17.75
N ILE A 380 -6.51 -5.93 -17.69
CA ILE A 380 -7.20 -6.44 -18.88
C ILE A 380 -7.99 -5.32 -19.57
N VAL A 381 -8.67 -4.49 -18.76
CA VAL A 381 -9.48 -3.37 -19.24
C VAL A 381 -8.61 -2.28 -19.86
N GLN A 382 -7.51 -1.88 -19.22
CA GLN A 382 -6.58 -0.87 -19.74
C GLN A 382 -5.98 -1.29 -21.10
N ARG A 383 -5.61 -2.56 -21.28
CA ARG A 383 -5.12 -3.07 -22.57
C ARG A 383 -6.15 -2.88 -23.70
N LYS A 384 -7.43 -3.11 -23.41
CA LYS A 384 -8.52 -2.92 -24.38
C LYS A 384 -8.76 -1.44 -24.70
N GLN A 385 -8.57 -0.55 -23.73
CA GLN A 385 -8.70 0.90 -23.93
C GLN A 385 -7.65 1.44 -24.91
N VAL A 386 -6.39 1.07 -24.74
CA VAL A 386 -5.29 1.50 -25.62
C VAL A 386 -5.52 1.05 -27.08
N ALA A 387 -6.06 -0.16 -27.27
CA ALA A 387 -6.35 -0.70 -28.61
C ALA A 387 -7.43 0.08 -29.39
N LEU A 388 -8.28 0.85 -28.70
CA LEU A 388 -9.36 1.65 -29.34
C LEU A 388 -8.91 3.06 -29.75
N LEU A 389 -7.73 3.50 -29.36
CA LEU A 389 -7.18 4.80 -29.77
C LEU A 389 -6.75 4.73 -31.22
N SER A 390 -7.62 5.22 -32.12
CA SER A 390 -7.24 5.37 -33.53
C SER A 390 -6.48 6.68 -33.74
N ALA A 391 -5.47 6.65 -34.59
CA ALA A 391 -4.71 7.84 -34.98
C ALA A 391 -5.54 8.95 -35.65
N ARG A 392 -6.84 8.71 -35.90
CA ARG A 392 -7.77 9.61 -36.58
C ARG A 392 -8.87 10.17 -35.68
N SER A 393 -8.81 9.97 -34.36
CA SER A 393 -9.83 10.52 -33.44
C SER A 393 -9.72 12.05 -33.35
N VAL A 394 -10.87 12.72 -33.41
CA VAL A 394 -10.97 14.18 -33.26
C VAL A 394 -11.40 14.48 -31.83
N VAL A 395 -10.69 15.40 -31.17
CA VAL A 395 -11.01 15.81 -29.79
C VAL A 395 -12.35 16.54 -29.78
N TYR A 396 -13.21 16.17 -28.82
CA TYR A 396 -14.51 16.83 -28.66
C TYR A 396 -14.34 18.23 -28.07
N GLU A 397 -14.93 19.24 -28.74
CA GLU A 397 -15.04 20.62 -28.25
C GLU A 397 -16.45 20.89 -27.71
N ALA A 398 -16.51 21.38 -26.47
CA ALA A 398 -17.79 21.69 -25.83
C ALA A 398 -18.43 22.95 -26.47
N LYS A 399 -19.71 22.87 -26.80
CA LYS A 399 -20.46 24.03 -27.27
C LYS A 399 -21.06 24.78 -26.07
N PRO A 400 -21.01 26.15 -26.04
CA PRO A 400 -21.52 26.93 -24.92
C PRO A 400 -23.04 26.78 -24.78
N ASN A 401 -23.49 26.51 -23.55
CA ASN A 401 -24.90 26.45 -23.19
C ASN A 401 -25.05 26.96 -21.76
N LYS A 402 -25.59 28.17 -21.61
CA LYS A 402 -25.66 28.89 -20.32
C LYS A 402 -26.29 28.04 -19.21
N THR A 403 -27.44 27.43 -19.43
CA THR A 403 -28.14 26.64 -18.42
C THR A 403 -27.31 25.41 -17.99
N PHE A 404 -26.80 24.68 -18.98
CA PHE A 404 -25.98 23.50 -18.71
C PHE A 404 -24.66 23.87 -18.01
N ASP A 405 -24.03 24.96 -18.45
CA ASP A 405 -22.75 25.42 -17.86
C ASP A 405 -22.94 25.86 -16.39
N TRP A 406 -24.08 26.50 -16.06
CA TRP A 406 -24.43 26.84 -14.68
C TRP A 406 -24.75 25.61 -13.82
N MET A 407 -25.44 24.60 -14.35
CA MET A 407 -25.69 23.35 -13.66
C MET A 407 -24.35 22.61 -13.34
N CYS A 408 -23.45 22.55 -14.34
CA CYS A 408 -22.12 21.98 -14.15
C CYS A 408 -21.30 22.77 -13.13
N PHE A 409 -21.36 24.09 -13.17
CA PHE A 409 -20.71 24.97 -12.20
C PHE A 409 -21.23 24.72 -10.78
N GLY A 410 -22.54 24.65 -10.59
CA GLY A 410 -23.17 24.38 -9.30
C GLY A 410 -22.76 22.99 -8.75
N TYR A 411 -22.80 21.95 -9.60
CA TYR A 411 -22.40 20.60 -9.23
C TYR A 411 -20.93 20.53 -8.80
N CYS A 412 -20.03 21.11 -9.61
CA CYS A 412 -18.61 21.16 -9.26
C CYS A 412 -18.35 22.02 -8.02
N GLY A 413 -19.15 23.09 -7.84
CA GLY A 413 -19.12 23.97 -6.68
C GLY A 413 -19.47 23.24 -5.37
N ILE A 414 -20.52 22.42 -5.39
CA ILE A 414 -20.92 21.61 -4.23
C ILE A 414 -19.79 20.66 -3.83
N ILE A 415 -19.22 19.92 -4.77
CA ILE A 415 -18.13 18.99 -4.48
C ILE A 415 -16.89 19.75 -3.97
N ALA A 416 -16.53 20.85 -4.60
CA ALA A 416 -15.43 21.70 -4.17
C ALA A 416 -15.67 22.27 -2.76
N PHE A 417 -16.89 22.66 -2.42
CA PHE A 417 -17.26 23.11 -1.09
C PHE A 417 -17.05 22.02 -0.02
N PHE A 418 -17.45 20.78 -0.30
CA PHE A 418 -17.20 19.66 0.63
C PHE A 418 -15.70 19.38 0.80
N ILE A 419 -14.93 19.39 -0.29
CA ILE A 419 -13.47 19.16 -0.21
C ILE A 419 -12.80 20.26 0.61
N ILE A 420 -13.09 21.52 0.32
CA ILE A 420 -12.53 22.67 1.06
C ILE A 420 -13.03 22.64 2.52
N GLY A 421 -14.30 22.29 2.72
CA GLY A 421 -14.92 22.19 4.05
C GLY A 421 -14.20 21.20 4.95
N ILE A 422 -13.91 19.99 4.45
CA ILE A 422 -13.14 18.97 5.22
C ILE A 422 -11.74 19.49 5.56
N LEU A 423 -11.01 20.06 4.60
CA LEU A 423 -9.70 20.64 4.84
C LEU A 423 -9.74 21.85 5.78
N GLY A 424 -10.77 22.69 5.64
CA GLY A 424 -11.02 23.84 6.50
C GLY A 424 -11.29 23.45 7.95
N ILE A 425 -12.04 22.38 8.17
CA ILE A 425 -12.27 21.82 9.52
C ILE A 425 -10.97 21.26 10.12
N CYS A 426 -10.15 20.56 9.35
CA CYS A 426 -8.84 20.12 9.83
C CYS A 426 -7.97 21.31 10.25
N GLN A 427 -7.96 22.38 9.44
CA GLN A 427 -7.21 23.60 9.79
C GLN A 427 -7.79 24.30 11.00
N TYR A 428 -9.10 24.36 11.12
CA TYR A 428 -9.76 24.92 12.30
C TYR A 428 -9.45 24.08 13.55
N ALA A 429 -9.55 22.76 13.47
CA ALA A 429 -9.15 21.84 14.54
C ALA A 429 -7.69 22.03 14.99
N ALA A 430 -6.77 22.21 14.03
CA ALA A 430 -5.36 22.47 14.30
C ALA A 430 -5.09 23.78 15.07
N LEU A 431 -5.98 24.74 14.98
CA LEU A 431 -5.84 26.05 15.61
C LEU A 431 -6.67 26.23 16.88
N ILE A 432 -7.65 25.40 17.16
CA ILE A 432 -8.46 25.48 18.36
C ILE A 432 -7.67 25.00 19.56
N LYS A 433 -7.77 25.72 20.67
CA LYS A 433 -7.05 25.42 21.90
C LYS A 433 -7.56 24.16 22.59
N PHE A 434 -8.87 24.02 22.76
CA PHE A 434 -9.46 22.85 23.41
C PHE A 434 -10.91 22.63 22.97
N TRP A 435 -11.15 21.61 22.17
CA TRP A 435 -12.48 21.27 21.66
C TRP A 435 -13.30 20.49 22.69
N PRO A 436 -14.61 20.77 22.88
CA PRO A 436 -15.40 21.90 22.35
C PRO A 436 -15.47 23.10 23.29
N TYR A 437 -14.68 23.13 24.36
CA TYR A 437 -14.84 24.04 25.50
C TYR A 437 -14.12 25.39 25.33
N ASP A 438 -12.98 25.43 24.68
CA ASP A 438 -12.22 26.64 24.40
C ASP A 438 -11.89 26.73 22.90
N LEU A 439 -12.74 27.46 22.18
CA LEU A 439 -12.65 27.67 20.72
C LEU A 439 -11.70 28.79 20.34
N SER A 440 -10.99 29.38 21.29
CA SER A 440 -9.98 30.40 20.98
C SER A 440 -8.86 29.85 20.12
N LEU A 441 -8.41 30.64 19.15
CA LEU A 441 -7.35 30.25 18.23
C LEU A 441 -5.99 30.35 18.93
N SER A 442 -5.19 29.33 18.78
CA SER A 442 -3.86 29.22 19.39
C SER A 442 -2.95 28.36 18.49
N LEU A 443 -1.64 28.49 18.69
CA LEU A 443 -0.63 27.64 18.06
C LEU A 443 -0.13 26.52 18.98
N ASN A 444 -0.80 26.28 20.12
CA ASN A 444 -0.38 25.27 21.10
C ASN A 444 -0.33 23.85 20.49
N ASN A 445 -1.23 23.54 19.57
CA ASN A 445 -1.28 22.24 18.89
C ASN A 445 -0.07 21.99 17.96
N TYR A 446 0.74 23.00 17.71
CA TYR A 446 2.01 22.88 16.96
C TYR A 446 3.22 22.65 17.86
N ALA A 447 3.04 22.59 19.18
CA ALA A 447 4.09 22.24 20.14
C ALA A 447 4.31 20.71 20.19
N PHE A 448 4.63 20.11 19.06
CA PHE A 448 4.71 18.66 18.87
C PHE A 448 5.70 17.95 19.80
N ASP A 449 6.72 18.64 20.30
CA ASP A 449 7.68 18.05 21.25
C ASP A 449 7.06 17.74 22.63
N LEU A 450 5.88 18.28 22.91
CA LEU A 450 5.10 18.02 24.13
C LEU A 450 4.03 16.94 23.94
N MET A 451 3.90 16.40 22.71
CA MET A 451 2.85 15.45 22.32
C MET A 451 3.44 14.08 21.98
N ASP A 452 2.63 13.04 22.05
CA ASP A 452 3.02 11.73 21.58
C ASP A 452 3.23 11.71 20.06
N GLY A 453 4.14 10.87 19.57
CA GLY A 453 4.37 10.70 18.14
C GLY A 453 5.73 11.14 17.62
N GLY A 454 6.68 11.55 18.48
CA GLY A 454 8.06 11.83 18.13
C GLY A 454 8.37 13.27 17.73
N GLY A 455 7.49 14.21 18.07
CA GLY A 455 7.73 15.63 17.99
C GLY A 455 8.07 16.17 16.59
N TRP A 456 8.77 17.30 16.54
CA TRP A 456 9.28 17.88 15.29
C TRP A 456 10.29 16.98 14.57
N GLN A 457 10.89 16.01 15.29
CA GLN A 457 11.79 15.03 14.67
C GLN A 457 11.05 14.16 13.66
N ALA A 458 9.81 13.74 13.95
CA ALA A 458 8.99 12.96 13.04
C ALA A 458 8.71 13.73 11.72
N TYR A 459 8.44 15.02 11.82
CA TYR A 459 8.25 15.89 10.64
C TYR A 459 9.54 16.00 9.80
N ARG A 460 10.69 16.23 10.44
CA ARG A 460 12.00 16.27 9.76
C ARG A 460 12.33 14.94 9.10
N ASN A 461 12.05 13.84 9.76
CA ASN A 461 12.24 12.49 9.21
C ASN A 461 11.37 12.27 7.97
N SER A 462 10.12 12.73 7.96
CA SER A 462 9.24 12.64 6.77
C SER A 462 9.79 13.43 5.59
N ILE A 463 10.30 14.66 5.80
CA ILE A 463 10.94 15.43 4.74
C ILE A 463 12.18 14.69 4.22
N LYS A 464 13.00 14.13 5.12
CA LYS A 464 14.19 13.35 4.77
C LYS A 464 13.81 12.12 3.96
N LEU A 465 12.80 11.37 4.41
CA LEU A 465 12.26 10.22 3.68
C LEU A 465 11.80 10.63 2.28
N ALA A 466 11.01 11.71 2.17
CA ALA A 466 10.44 12.16 0.90
C ALA A 466 11.53 12.60 -0.09
N LEU A 467 12.55 13.33 0.37
CA LEU A 467 13.68 13.73 -0.48
C LEU A 467 14.50 12.54 -0.95
N LEU A 468 14.85 11.62 -0.05
CA LEU A 468 15.59 10.40 -0.40
C LEU A 468 14.79 9.50 -1.36
N THR A 469 13.50 9.31 -1.10
CA THR A 469 12.60 8.53 -1.96
C THR A 469 12.45 9.18 -3.32
N ALA A 470 12.26 10.50 -3.39
CA ALA A 470 12.17 11.23 -4.64
C ALA A 470 13.46 11.12 -5.46
N PHE A 471 14.62 11.26 -4.84
CA PHE A 471 15.91 11.19 -5.54
C PHE A 471 16.22 9.75 -5.99
N PHE A 472 16.38 8.83 -5.04
CA PHE A 472 16.79 7.46 -5.35
C PHE A 472 15.71 6.70 -6.14
N GLY A 473 14.44 6.90 -5.79
CA GLY A 473 13.32 6.27 -6.50
C GLY A 473 13.23 6.71 -7.94
N THR A 474 13.38 8.01 -8.22
CA THR A 474 13.38 8.52 -9.60
C THR A 474 14.52 7.93 -10.41
N VAL A 475 15.74 7.84 -9.86
CA VAL A 475 16.89 7.25 -10.53
C VAL A 475 16.63 5.77 -10.83
N VAL A 476 16.27 4.97 -9.82
CA VAL A 476 16.06 3.53 -9.98
C VAL A 476 14.94 3.23 -10.98
N VAL A 477 13.83 3.95 -10.87
CA VAL A 477 12.65 3.74 -11.72
C VAL A 477 12.93 4.17 -13.16
N PHE A 478 13.52 5.37 -13.37
CA PHE A 478 13.74 5.89 -14.72
C PHE A 478 14.81 5.08 -15.47
N VAL A 479 15.90 4.69 -14.79
CA VAL A 479 16.93 3.82 -15.36
C VAL A 479 16.32 2.46 -15.71
N GLY A 480 15.53 1.85 -14.80
CA GLY A 480 14.86 0.58 -15.05
C GLY A 480 13.91 0.63 -16.24
N ALA A 481 13.10 1.68 -16.34
CA ALA A 481 12.19 1.87 -17.48
C ALA A 481 12.95 2.05 -18.78
N TYR A 482 14.04 2.85 -18.78
CA TYR A 482 14.89 3.06 -19.96
C TYR A 482 15.50 1.73 -20.44
N MET A 483 16.08 0.95 -19.54
CA MET A 483 16.69 -0.33 -19.90
C MET A 483 15.68 -1.29 -20.54
N VAL A 484 14.46 -1.34 -20.02
CA VAL A 484 13.40 -2.21 -20.55
C VAL A 484 12.85 -1.72 -21.89
N GLU A 485 12.62 -0.41 -22.03
CA GLU A 485 12.01 0.12 -23.26
C GLU A 485 12.99 0.22 -24.44
N LYS A 486 14.28 0.44 -24.16
CA LYS A 486 15.30 0.73 -25.19
C LYS A 486 16.28 -0.44 -25.45
N THR A 487 16.16 -1.58 -24.73
CA THR A 487 16.95 -2.79 -25.01
C THR A 487 16.30 -3.62 -26.11
N GLU A 488 17.04 -3.97 -27.14
CA GLU A 488 16.58 -4.84 -28.21
C GLU A 488 16.90 -6.32 -27.94
N GLY A 489 16.06 -7.23 -28.45
CA GLY A 489 16.35 -8.67 -28.53
C GLY A 489 16.34 -9.46 -27.22
N PHE A 490 16.02 -8.87 -26.05
CA PHE A 490 15.95 -9.57 -24.75
C PHE A 490 14.49 -9.67 -24.25
N THR A 491 13.61 -10.22 -25.07
CA THR A 491 12.14 -10.24 -24.83
C THR A 491 11.75 -10.91 -23.52
N SER A 492 12.30 -12.10 -23.22
CA SER A 492 11.97 -12.83 -21.97
C SER A 492 12.38 -12.06 -20.71
N GLY A 493 13.58 -11.48 -20.69
CA GLY A 493 14.05 -10.69 -19.54
C GLY A 493 13.25 -9.41 -19.36
N ARG A 494 12.91 -8.72 -20.46
CA ARG A 494 12.04 -7.52 -20.44
C ARG A 494 10.65 -7.85 -19.92
N THR A 495 10.06 -8.95 -20.36
CA THR A 495 8.72 -9.39 -19.92
C THR A 495 8.75 -9.76 -18.43
N ALA A 496 9.77 -10.49 -17.97
CA ALA A 496 9.93 -10.83 -16.55
C ALA A 496 10.11 -9.58 -15.69
N PHE A 497 10.94 -8.64 -16.14
CA PHE A 497 11.10 -7.36 -15.44
C PHE A 497 9.81 -6.55 -15.40
N GLN A 498 9.09 -6.43 -16.51
CA GLN A 498 7.82 -5.72 -16.57
C GLN A 498 6.80 -6.35 -15.61
N PHE A 499 6.76 -7.66 -15.52
CA PHE A 499 5.91 -8.37 -14.56
C PHE A 499 6.28 -7.98 -13.12
N LEU A 500 7.56 -8.04 -12.74
CA LEU A 500 8.03 -7.63 -11.43
C LEU A 500 7.74 -6.15 -11.13
N ALA A 501 7.94 -5.27 -12.10
CA ALA A 501 7.68 -3.83 -11.98
C ALA A 501 6.19 -3.49 -11.81
N MET A 502 5.29 -4.38 -12.23
CA MET A 502 3.84 -4.20 -12.10
C MET A 502 3.28 -4.77 -10.81
N MET A 503 3.96 -5.72 -10.16
CA MET A 503 3.48 -6.37 -8.93
C MET A 503 3.24 -5.40 -7.76
N PRO A 504 4.06 -4.36 -7.50
CA PRO A 504 3.87 -3.49 -6.35
C PRO A 504 2.49 -2.83 -6.29
N MET A 505 1.88 -2.52 -7.43
CA MET A 505 0.54 -1.91 -7.48
C MET A 505 -0.57 -2.85 -6.99
N ALA A 506 -0.33 -4.16 -7.05
CA ALA A 506 -1.29 -5.17 -6.61
C ALA A 506 -1.16 -5.51 -5.12
N ILE A 507 -0.07 -5.05 -4.47
CA ILE A 507 0.26 -5.43 -3.10
C ILE A 507 -0.10 -4.27 -2.17
N PRO A 508 -1.03 -4.51 -1.20
CA PRO A 508 -1.36 -3.51 -0.18
C PRO A 508 -0.13 -3.09 0.63
N GLY A 509 -0.06 -1.82 1.02
CA GLY A 509 1.07 -1.30 1.79
C GLY A 509 1.28 -2.05 3.11
N MET A 510 0.20 -2.38 3.83
CA MET A 510 0.27 -3.16 5.07
C MET A 510 0.89 -4.54 4.86
N VAL A 511 0.54 -5.21 3.77
CA VAL A 511 1.09 -6.52 3.39
C VAL A 511 2.59 -6.42 3.11
N LEU A 512 3.00 -5.38 2.39
CA LEU A 512 4.42 -5.12 2.11
C LEU A 512 5.21 -4.82 3.39
N GLY A 513 4.67 -3.97 4.27
CA GLY A 513 5.30 -3.64 5.55
C GLY A 513 5.50 -4.86 6.44
N LEU A 514 4.48 -5.72 6.56
CA LEU A 514 4.59 -6.98 7.31
C LEU A 514 5.58 -7.96 6.66
N ALA A 515 5.57 -8.07 5.34
CA ALA A 515 6.52 -8.89 4.59
C ALA A 515 7.98 -8.47 4.86
N TYR A 516 8.21 -7.15 5.00
CA TYR A 516 9.52 -6.61 5.33
C TYR A 516 9.99 -6.99 6.74
N ILE A 517 9.08 -7.05 7.73
CA ILE A 517 9.41 -7.56 9.06
C ILE A 517 9.94 -8.99 8.93
N PHE A 518 9.20 -9.89 8.29
CA PHE A 518 9.58 -11.30 8.20
C PHE A 518 10.89 -11.52 7.47
N PHE A 519 11.21 -10.69 6.48
CA PHE A 519 12.42 -10.85 5.71
C PHE A 519 13.62 -10.13 6.33
N PHE A 520 13.49 -8.83 6.65
CA PHE A 520 14.61 -8.00 7.09
C PHE A 520 14.89 -8.09 8.59
N ASN A 521 13.88 -8.41 9.43
CA ASN A 521 14.08 -8.61 10.88
C ASN A 521 14.48 -10.06 11.20
N ASN A 522 15.18 -10.72 10.29
CA ASN A 522 15.72 -12.05 10.51
C ASN A 522 17.23 -11.94 10.70
N PRO A 523 17.80 -12.33 11.86
CA PRO A 523 19.23 -12.26 12.12
C PRO A 523 20.09 -13.06 11.14
N ALA A 524 19.54 -14.12 10.55
CA ALA A 524 20.22 -14.91 9.51
C ALA A 524 20.28 -14.20 8.14
N ASN A 525 19.53 -13.11 7.95
CA ASN A 525 19.54 -12.35 6.70
C ASN A 525 20.72 -11.38 6.69
N PRO A 526 21.62 -11.42 5.71
CA PRO A 526 22.74 -10.49 5.61
C PRO A 526 22.31 -9.02 5.49
N LEU A 527 21.05 -8.74 5.08
CA LEU A 527 20.48 -7.39 4.99
C LEU A 527 19.78 -6.93 6.28
N ASN A 528 19.85 -7.70 7.37
CA ASN A 528 19.21 -7.32 8.63
C ASN A 528 19.68 -5.96 9.15
N PHE A 529 20.91 -5.54 8.84
CA PHE A 529 21.47 -4.25 9.29
C PHE A 529 20.69 -3.01 8.81
N ILE A 530 19.87 -3.13 7.76
CA ILE A 530 19.02 -2.01 7.31
C ILE A 530 17.70 -1.94 8.06
N TYR A 531 17.31 -2.99 8.81
CA TYR A 531 16.07 -3.02 9.57
C TYR A 531 16.05 -1.90 10.64
N ALA A 532 14.88 -1.31 10.90
CA ALA A 532 14.69 -0.18 11.82
C ALA A 532 15.48 1.10 11.47
N THR A 533 16.04 1.22 10.25
CA THR A 533 16.73 2.41 9.77
C THR A 533 15.90 3.21 8.76
N MET A 534 16.32 4.44 8.46
CA MET A 534 15.71 5.23 7.38
C MET A 534 15.82 4.53 6.01
N ALA A 535 16.84 3.70 5.81
CA ALA A 535 17.06 3.00 4.54
C ALA A 535 15.92 2.02 4.19
N ILE A 536 15.41 1.26 5.17
CA ILE A 536 14.29 0.33 4.93
C ILE A 536 12.99 1.08 4.64
N LEU A 537 12.77 2.25 5.26
CA LEU A 537 11.61 3.10 4.99
C LEU A 537 11.64 3.63 3.56
N VAL A 538 12.82 4.10 3.10
CA VAL A 538 13.03 4.55 1.71
C VAL A 538 12.81 3.38 0.75
N LEU A 539 13.39 2.21 1.03
CA LEU A 539 13.26 1.01 0.22
C LEU A 539 11.79 0.58 0.08
N SER A 540 11.06 0.50 1.20
CA SER A 540 9.63 0.16 1.23
C SER A 540 8.80 1.15 0.42
N THR A 541 9.05 2.45 0.60
CA THR A 541 8.31 3.51 -0.08
C THR A 541 8.56 3.51 -1.59
N ILE A 542 9.83 3.37 -2.04
CA ILE A 542 10.15 3.25 -3.47
C ILE A 542 9.46 2.03 -4.07
N THR A 543 9.55 0.89 -3.39
CA THR A 543 8.95 -0.37 -3.87
C THR A 543 7.44 -0.25 -3.96
N HIS A 544 6.77 0.31 -2.95
CA HIS A 544 5.31 0.47 -2.94
C HIS A 544 4.80 1.36 -4.09
N PHE A 545 5.48 2.46 -4.37
CA PHE A 545 5.10 3.41 -5.43
C PHE A 545 5.82 3.19 -6.77
N TYR A 546 6.53 2.07 -6.92
CA TYR A 546 7.33 1.76 -8.10
C TYR A 546 6.52 1.74 -9.39
N THR A 547 5.40 1.05 -9.40
CA THR A 547 4.63 0.75 -10.63
C THR A 547 4.15 2.01 -11.35
N VAL A 548 3.54 2.96 -10.63
CA VAL A 548 3.00 4.19 -11.23
C VAL A 548 4.14 5.04 -11.79
N SER A 549 5.23 5.14 -11.04
CA SER A 549 6.45 5.83 -11.48
C SER A 549 7.06 5.19 -12.73
N HIS A 550 7.12 3.84 -12.76
CA HIS A 550 7.63 3.09 -13.91
C HIS A 550 6.77 3.26 -15.16
N LEU A 551 5.44 3.23 -15.01
CA LEU A 551 4.52 3.46 -16.13
C LEU A 551 4.65 4.87 -16.70
N THR A 552 4.84 5.88 -15.84
CA THR A 552 5.07 7.27 -16.26
C THR A 552 6.37 7.38 -17.06
N ALA A 553 7.45 6.77 -16.55
CA ALA A 553 8.74 6.72 -17.26
C ALA A 553 8.64 6.01 -18.62
N ALA A 554 8.05 4.79 -18.61
CA ALA A 554 7.88 3.99 -19.83
C ALA A 554 7.04 4.71 -20.89
N THR A 555 5.97 5.41 -20.46
CA THR A 555 5.12 6.19 -21.37
C THR A 555 5.88 7.35 -22.00
N ALA A 556 6.68 8.07 -21.25
CA ALA A 556 7.50 9.17 -21.76
C ALA A 556 8.57 8.65 -22.75
N LEU A 557 9.21 7.53 -22.42
CA LEU A 557 10.23 6.89 -23.27
C LEU A 557 9.65 6.35 -24.59
N LYS A 558 8.40 5.83 -24.58
CA LYS A 558 7.69 5.40 -25.80
C LYS A 558 7.28 6.54 -26.72
N GLN A 559 7.13 7.76 -26.17
CA GLN A 559 6.82 8.95 -26.97
C GLN A 559 8.06 9.56 -27.64
N MET A 560 9.26 9.10 -27.29
CA MET A 560 10.49 9.49 -27.96
C MET A 560 10.57 8.80 -29.33
N ASP A 561 11.00 9.58 -30.33
CA ASP A 561 11.25 9.07 -31.68
C ASP A 561 12.38 8.03 -31.69
N ASN A 562 12.13 6.89 -32.33
CA ASN A 562 13.14 5.83 -32.48
C ASN A 562 14.31 6.24 -33.42
N GLU A 563 14.20 7.36 -34.13
CA GLU A 563 15.29 7.89 -34.92
C GLU A 563 16.52 8.26 -34.07
N PHE A 564 16.31 8.67 -32.80
CA PHE A 564 17.45 8.98 -31.92
C PHE A 564 18.36 7.78 -31.69
N GLU A 565 17.81 6.59 -31.51
CA GLU A 565 18.54 5.35 -31.33
C GLU A 565 19.26 4.98 -32.65
N SER A 566 18.57 5.09 -33.78
CA SER A 566 19.11 4.80 -35.09
C SER A 566 20.29 5.73 -35.45
N VAL A 567 20.16 7.02 -35.15
CA VAL A 567 21.24 8.01 -35.37
C VAL A 567 22.44 7.73 -34.45
N ALA A 568 22.18 7.44 -33.16
CA ALA A 568 23.23 7.10 -32.20
C ALA A 568 24.01 5.84 -32.64
N ALA A 569 23.29 4.81 -33.11
CA ALA A 569 23.91 3.59 -33.65
C ALA A 569 24.76 3.88 -34.89
N SER A 570 24.26 4.69 -35.82
CA SER A 570 25.00 5.13 -37.03
C SER A 570 26.26 5.90 -36.67
N LEU A 571 26.21 6.73 -35.63
CA LEU A 571 27.34 7.49 -35.09
C LEU A 571 28.24 6.68 -34.16
N LYS A 572 27.96 5.39 -33.97
CA LYS A 572 28.66 4.48 -33.03
C LYS A 572 28.80 5.07 -31.62
N GLN A 573 27.78 5.81 -31.16
CA GLN A 573 27.76 6.35 -29.80
C GLN A 573 27.24 5.30 -28.83
N PRO A 574 27.89 5.11 -27.67
CA PRO A 574 27.44 4.15 -26.66
C PRO A 574 26.13 4.62 -26.03
N PHE A 575 25.31 3.65 -25.58
CA PHE A 575 23.95 3.89 -25.04
C PHE A 575 23.93 4.89 -23.86
N TYR A 576 24.96 4.88 -22.99
CA TYR A 576 25.01 5.77 -21.83
C TYR A 576 25.20 7.25 -22.24
N LYS A 577 25.83 7.54 -23.37
CA LYS A 577 25.90 8.91 -23.90
C LYS A 577 24.56 9.35 -24.47
N LEU A 578 23.87 8.46 -25.20
CA LEU A 578 22.52 8.70 -25.68
C LEU A 578 21.57 8.94 -24.52
N PHE A 579 21.63 8.08 -23.49
CA PHE A 579 20.86 8.23 -22.26
C PHE A 579 21.05 9.61 -21.61
N ALA A 580 22.32 9.98 -21.31
CA ALA A 580 22.60 11.20 -20.56
C ALA A 580 22.35 12.49 -21.37
N ARG A 581 22.66 12.48 -22.71
CA ARG A 581 22.61 13.70 -23.53
C ARG A 581 21.31 13.91 -24.29
N VAL A 582 20.52 12.84 -24.50
CA VAL A 582 19.27 12.91 -25.28
C VAL A 582 18.09 12.47 -24.43
N SER A 583 18.10 11.21 -23.93
CA SER A 583 16.90 10.64 -23.27
C SER A 583 16.56 11.37 -21.99
N VAL A 584 17.52 11.64 -21.11
CA VAL A 584 17.30 12.38 -19.86
C VAL A 584 16.78 13.80 -20.11
N PRO A 585 17.41 14.64 -20.97
CA PRO A 585 16.90 15.98 -21.24
C PRO A 585 15.52 16.00 -21.90
N VAL A 586 15.25 15.10 -22.84
CA VAL A 586 13.93 15.01 -23.51
C VAL A 586 12.83 14.56 -22.54
N CYS A 587 13.13 13.57 -21.69
CA CYS A 587 12.21 13.05 -20.69
C CYS A 587 12.23 13.83 -19.36
N LEU A 588 12.97 14.94 -19.25
CA LEU A 588 13.11 15.69 -18.00
C LEU A 588 11.76 16.11 -17.38
N PRO A 589 10.72 16.51 -18.14
CA PRO A 589 9.40 16.76 -17.56
C PRO A 589 8.82 15.53 -16.85
N ALA A 590 8.90 14.35 -17.45
CA ALA A 590 8.41 13.11 -16.84
C ALA A 590 9.26 12.68 -15.63
N ILE A 591 10.57 12.91 -15.66
CA ILE A 591 11.48 12.68 -14.53
C ILE A 591 11.07 13.55 -13.34
N LEU A 592 10.75 14.82 -13.58
CA LEU A 592 10.25 15.75 -12.56
C LEU A 592 8.88 15.31 -12.03
N ASP A 593 7.98 14.85 -12.90
CA ASP A 593 6.66 14.32 -12.49
C ASP A 593 6.78 13.06 -11.62
N ILE A 594 7.72 12.17 -11.91
CA ILE A 594 8.02 11.00 -11.08
C ILE A 594 8.57 11.44 -9.72
N SER A 595 9.49 12.40 -9.71
CA SER A 595 10.11 12.88 -8.48
C SER A 595 9.07 13.50 -7.54
N ILE A 596 8.20 14.38 -8.03
CA ILE A 596 7.16 14.98 -7.21
C ILE A 596 6.08 13.97 -6.78
N TYR A 597 5.75 12.99 -7.63
CA TYR A 597 4.85 11.90 -7.27
C TYR A 597 5.41 11.10 -6.09
N LEU A 598 6.67 10.69 -6.15
CA LEU A 598 7.34 9.96 -5.08
C LEU A 598 7.46 10.79 -3.80
N PHE A 599 7.78 12.09 -3.92
CA PHE A 599 7.86 13.01 -2.77
C PHE A 599 6.54 13.09 -2.02
N VAL A 600 5.45 13.42 -2.73
CA VAL A 600 4.12 13.60 -2.13
C VAL A 600 3.63 12.31 -1.47
N ASN A 601 3.79 11.17 -2.16
CA ASN A 601 3.35 9.89 -1.62
C ASN A 601 4.22 9.44 -0.42
N ALA A 602 5.52 9.75 -0.40
CA ALA A 602 6.39 9.46 0.74
C ALA A 602 6.01 10.31 1.97
N MET A 603 5.59 11.57 1.79
CA MET A 603 5.11 12.43 2.87
C MET A 603 3.79 11.94 3.48
N THR A 604 2.93 11.31 2.68
CA THR A 604 1.57 10.92 3.10
C THR A 604 1.44 9.43 3.45
N THR A 605 2.45 8.60 3.15
CA THR A 605 2.37 7.16 3.35
C THR A 605 2.32 6.79 4.83
N VAL A 606 1.44 5.86 5.17
CA VAL A 606 1.30 5.25 6.50
C VAL A 606 1.44 3.73 6.37
N SER A 607 0.61 3.10 5.54
CA SER A 607 0.43 1.65 5.47
C SER A 607 1.71 0.87 5.16
N ALA A 608 2.59 1.40 4.30
CA ALA A 608 3.83 0.72 3.90
C ALA A 608 4.97 0.84 4.93
N VAL A 609 4.84 1.74 5.92
CA VAL A 609 5.93 2.09 6.86
C VAL A 609 5.56 1.89 8.33
N VAL A 610 4.26 1.71 8.65
CA VAL A 610 3.75 1.63 10.03
C VAL A 610 4.34 0.48 10.84
N PHE A 611 4.85 -0.55 10.19
CA PHE A 611 5.52 -1.68 10.83
C PHE A 611 7.05 -1.57 10.88
N LEU A 612 7.65 -0.56 10.22
CA LEU A 612 9.09 -0.53 9.93
C LEU A 612 9.83 0.60 10.63
N TYR A 613 9.11 1.57 11.19
CA TYR A 613 9.74 2.69 11.88
C TYR A 613 10.28 2.29 13.27
N SER A 614 11.24 3.03 13.74
CA SER A 614 11.77 2.96 15.11
C SER A 614 11.57 4.32 15.79
N SER A 615 11.87 4.41 17.10
CA SER A 615 11.77 5.67 17.84
C SER A 615 12.57 6.82 17.19
N GLY A 616 13.74 6.53 16.63
CA GLY A 616 14.58 7.51 15.92
C GLY A 616 14.13 7.85 14.50
N THR A 617 13.27 7.01 13.88
CA THR A 617 12.85 7.15 12.49
C THR A 617 11.33 7.34 12.34
N ALA A 618 10.65 7.73 13.43
CA ALA A 618 9.22 8.06 13.38
C ALA A 618 8.96 9.13 12.29
N LEU A 619 7.83 8.99 11.59
CA LEU A 619 7.43 9.85 10.48
C LEU A 619 6.22 10.71 10.88
N ALA A 620 6.04 11.87 10.25
CA ALA A 620 4.91 12.76 10.52
C ALA A 620 3.55 12.07 10.32
N SER A 621 3.41 11.23 9.27
CA SER A 621 2.19 10.47 9.02
C SER A 621 1.90 9.41 10.10
N ILE A 622 2.95 8.83 10.69
CA ILE A 622 2.85 7.92 11.85
C ILE A 622 2.59 8.71 13.13
N ALA A 623 3.20 9.91 13.28
CA ALA A 623 2.94 10.78 14.40
C ALA A 623 1.46 11.20 14.48
N VAL A 624 0.82 11.47 13.33
CA VAL A 624 -0.64 11.70 13.27
C VAL A 624 -1.42 10.51 13.85
N LEU A 625 -1.02 9.28 13.52
CA LEU A 625 -1.65 8.06 14.04
C LEU A 625 -1.43 7.91 15.55
N ASN A 626 -0.21 8.10 16.02
CA ASN A 626 0.14 7.95 17.43
C ASN A 626 -0.55 9.00 18.31
N MET A 627 -0.61 10.27 17.85
CA MET A 627 -1.36 11.34 18.52
C MET A 627 -2.86 11.06 18.56
N ASP A 628 -3.44 10.52 17.47
CA ASP A 628 -4.86 10.12 17.44
C ASP A 628 -5.12 8.99 18.44
N ASP A 629 -4.26 7.97 18.51
CA ASP A 629 -4.36 6.86 19.45
C ASP A 629 -4.19 7.31 20.92
N ALA A 630 -3.38 8.35 21.16
CA ALA A 630 -3.22 8.98 22.48
C ALA A 630 -4.40 9.90 22.88
N GLY A 631 -5.27 10.25 21.92
CA GLY A 631 -6.38 11.19 22.13
C GLY A 631 -6.05 12.64 21.80
N ASP A 632 -4.85 12.93 21.34
CA ASP A 632 -4.36 14.27 20.93
C ASP A 632 -4.82 14.61 19.52
N ILE A 633 -6.14 14.64 19.29
CA ILE A 633 -6.74 14.77 17.95
C ILE A 633 -6.41 16.12 17.30
N ALA A 634 -6.35 17.22 18.07
CA ALA A 634 -6.04 18.54 17.54
C ALA A 634 -4.57 18.67 17.07
N PRO A 635 -3.56 18.22 17.85
CA PRO A 635 -2.18 18.10 17.36
C PRO A 635 -2.03 17.16 16.16
N ALA A 636 -2.78 16.05 16.12
CA ALA A 636 -2.81 15.16 14.96
C ALA A 636 -3.31 15.89 13.69
N ALA A 637 -4.38 16.70 13.81
CA ALA A 637 -4.84 17.57 12.73
C ALA A 637 -3.77 18.60 12.31
N ALA A 638 -3.09 19.21 13.27
CA ALA A 638 -2.02 20.18 13.01
C ALA A 638 -0.84 19.56 12.23
N MET A 639 -0.38 18.38 12.63
CA MET A 639 0.68 17.64 11.92
C MET A 639 0.22 17.23 10.51
N GLY A 640 -1.02 16.77 10.35
CA GLY A 640 -1.60 16.45 9.05
C GLY A 640 -1.67 17.66 8.11
N MET A 641 -2.03 18.84 8.65
CA MET A 641 -2.02 20.09 7.90
C MET A 641 -0.61 20.55 7.53
N MET A 642 0.40 20.33 8.38
CA MET A 642 1.80 20.58 8.05
C MET A 642 2.26 19.73 6.85
N ILE A 643 1.88 18.45 6.80
CA ILE A 643 2.14 17.58 5.64
C ILE A 643 1.47 18.17 4.39
N PHE A 644 0.21 18.61 4.48
CA PHE A 644 -0.52 19.21 3.37
C PHE A 644 0.17 20.46 2.82
N TYR A 645 0.58 21.38 3.70
CA TYR A 645 1.29 22.60 3.27
C TYR A 645 2.64 22.30 2.64
N THR A 646 3.38 21.33 3.17
CA THR A 646 4.65 20.88 2.59
C THR A 646 4.45 20.34 1.19
N ASN A 647 3.40 19.53 0.98
CA ASN A 647 3.06 18.98 -0.32
C ASN A 647 2.62 20.06 -1.32
N ILE A 648 1.85 21.07 -0.87
CA ILE A 648 1.53 22.25 -1.70
C ILE A 648 2.80 22.98 -2.10
N ALA A 649 3.67 23.29 -1.16
CA ALA A 649 4.93 23.99 -1.42
C ALA A 649 5.79 23.21 -2.44
N ALA A 650 5.95 21.91 -2.24
CA ALA A 650 6.67 21.04 -3.18
C ALA A 650 6.05 21.05 -4.57
N ARG A 651 4.71 21.02 -4.70
CA ARG A 651 4.00 21.12 -5.97
C ARG A 651 4.19 22.48 -6.65
N LEU A 652 4.20 23.57 -5.88
CA LEU A 652 4.44 24.92 -6.44
C LEU A 652 5.88 25.06 -6.94
N ILE A 653 6.86 24.57 -6.19
CA ILE A 653 8.27 24.54 -6.59
C ILE A 653 8.41 23.71 -7.88
N HIS A 654 7.82 22.50 -7.90
CA HIS A 654 7.81 21.65 -9.08
C HIS A 654 7.19 22.34 -10.30
N ALA A 655 6.05 23.01 -10.14
CA ALA A 655 5.39 23.74 -11.23
C ALA A 655 6.26 24.88 -11.77
N GLY A 656 6.99 25.58 -10.90
CA GLY A 656 7.96 26.63 -11.28
C GLY A 656 9.13 26.05 -12.09
N ILE A 657 9.76 24.99 -11.60
CA ILE A 657 10.87 24.30 -12.27
C ILE A 657 10.42 23.72 -13.62
N SER A 658 9.30 23.01 -13.64
CA SER A 658 8.76 22.37 -14.85
C SER A 658 8.46 23.39 -15.95
N ARG A 659 7.85 24.54 -15.61
CA ARG A 659 7.64 25.63 -16.59
C ARG A 659 8.96 26.19 -17.16
N GLY A 660 9.97 26.35 -16.30
CA GLY A 660 11.30 26.80 -16.72
C GLY A 660 11.99 25.80 -17.65
N VAL A 661 11.91 24.52 -17.33
CA VAL A 661 12.47 23.42 -18.12
C VAL A 661 11.75 23.31 -19.46
N LEU A 662 10.43 23.29 -19.50
CA LEU A 662 9.64 23.23 -20.73
C LEU A 662 9.99 24.37 -21.71
N LYS A 663 10.14 25.60 -21.18
CA LYS A 663 10.56 26.73 -22.01
C LYS A 663 11.93 26.56 -22.65
N ARG A 664 12.86 25.87 -21.97
CA ARG A 664 14.23 25.66 -22.47
C ARG A 664 14.38 24.42 -23.37
N THR A 665 13.70 23.32 -23.03
CA THR A 665 13.90 22.02 -23.73
C THR A 665 12.92 21.78 -24.87
N GLN A 666 11.74 22.41 -24.85
CA GLN A 666 10.68 22.21 -25.84
C GLN A 666 10.24 23.50 -26.56
N SER A 667 11.09 24.52 -26.62
CA SER A 667 10.82 25.76 -27.36
C SER A 667 10.50 25.53 -28.86
N TRP A 668 10.95 24.41 -29.42
CA TRP A 668 10.64 23.99 -30.81
C TRP A 668 9.22 23.44 -30.96
N ARG A 669 8.58 22.94 -29.88
CA ARG A 669 7.17 22.48 -29.90
C ARG A 669 6.14 23.62 -29.76
N ALA A 670 6.58 24.78 -29.32
CA ALA A 670 5.72 25.96 -29.12
C ALA A 670 5.62 26.85 -30.39
N ARG A 671 6.29 26.44 -31.48
CA ARG A 671 6.12 26.99 -32.83
C ARG A 671 5.19 26.02 -33.65
#